data_ca35228890c0bc90bcc1335bab3e0e24
#
_entry.id   ca35228890c0bc90bcc1335bab3e0e24
#
_cell.length_a   1.000
_cell.length_b   1.000
_cell.length_c   1.000
_cell.angle_alpha   90.00
_cell.angle_beta   90.00
_cell.angle_gamma   90.00
#
_symmetry.space_group_name_H-M   'P 1'
#
loop_
_entity.id
_entity.type
_entity.pdbx_description
1 polymer ?
#
loop_
_entity_poly.entity_id
_entity_poly.type
_entity_poly.pdbx_seq_one_letter_code
_entity_poly.pdbx_strand_id
1 'polypeptide(L)'
;MRRNQREEDLRENHPLFDTPLLIVPRESRFRKICRAIVDARYDARLRDPVTGNERKVHYKSFHNFLGLVTYLDWVMIMVTTLSCVSMMFETPTYRVMDNLVLQIAEYGFVIFMSFELALKILADGLFFTPKAYLKDAAAVLDVFIYIVSLTFLCWMPVRVRAGSVAQMLLILRCVRPLRIFTLVPHMRKVVYELCRGFKEILLVSTLLILLMFVFASYGVQLYGGRANPKRFNFDNIRDALLTLFEVLSFKGWLDVRDVLIKALGPVHAIYIHVYIFLGCMIGLTLFVGVVIANYSENKGTALLTVDQRRWCDLKKRLKIAQPLHLPPRPDGRKVRAFAYDVTQNLTFKRVIAIVVLINSGLLAVTWSRHSSNTERLALTSALLTLVFVVEVLLKTIAFTPRGYWQSRRNRYDLLVTVAGCIWIFMHFTLKNDLSYFVGFMVVILRFFTITGKHTTLKMLMLTVGVSVCKSFFIIFGMFLLVFFYALAGTIVFGNVKYGEGIGRRANFNSPIHSVAMLFRIVTGEDWNKIMHDCMVAPPYCTPADNYWETDCGNFTASLAYFCTFYVIITYIVLNLLVAIIMENFSLFYSNEEDALLSYADIRNFQNTWNIVDVHQKGVIPVRKVKFILRLLKGRLECDTHKERLLFKYMCYELERLHNGEDVTFHDVINMLSYRTVDIRKSLQMEELLAREEFEFLIEEEVAKQTIRTWLEGCLKKIRANTSKQQTSLIAGLRKTNEQLLDLPNEKTEKEKSDTEAQVSLLNINRGK
;
A
#
# COMPACT_ATOMS: atom_id res chain seq x y z
N MET A 1 -34.92 21.13 4.69
CA MET A 1 -35.00 19.80 5.32
C MET A 1 -36.38 19.17 5.20
N ARG A 2 -37.46 19.71 5.78
CA ARG A 2 -38.81 19.10 5.72
C ARG A 2 -39.37 18.84 4.31
N ARG A 3 -39.03 19.65 3.30
CA ARG A 3 -39.49 19.46 1.90
C ARG A 3 -38.78 18.25 1.25
N ASN A 4 -37.49 18.08 1.49
CA ASN A 4 -36.72 16.94 0.98
C ASN A 4 -37.16 15.62 1.64
N GLN A 5 -37.45 15.65 2.95
CA GLN A 5 -38.01 14.50 3.66
C GLN A 5 -39.39 14.07 3.10
N ARG A 6 -40.27 15.02 2.82
CA ARG A 6 -41.55 14.73 2.20
C ARG A 6 -41.46 14.16 0.79
N GLU A 7 -40.50 14.65 0.00
CA GLU A 7 -40.21 14.09 -1.33
C GLU A 7 -39.63 12.70 -1.26
N GLU A 8 -38.78 12.42 -0.26
CA GLU A 8 -38.27 11.08 0.00
C GLU A 8 -39.37 10.12 0.45
N ASP A 9 -40.23 10.55 1.39
CA ASP A 9 -41.37 9.76 1.85
C ASP A 9 -42.39 9.47 0.73
N LEU A 10 -42.65 10.42 -0.19
CA LEU A 10 -43.52 10.23 -1.34
C LEU A 10 -42.88 9.28 -2.38
N ARG A 11 -41.58 9.34 -2.55
CA ARG A 11 -40.84 8.39 -3.41
C ARG A 11 -40.84 7.00 -2.84
N GLU A 12 -40.64 6.86 -1.51
CA GLU A 12 -40.65 5.56 -0.85
C GLU A 12 -42.03 4.88 -0.87
N ASN A 13 -43.09 5.63 -0.81
CA ASN A 13 -44.47 5.14 -0.85
C ASN A 13 -45.05 4.92 -2.25
N HIS A 14 -44.27 5.22 -3.31
CA HIS A 14 -44.72 4.99 -4.68
C HIS A 14 -44.76 3.48 -5.01
N PRO A 15 -45.84 2.92 -5.59
CA PRO A 15 -46.00 1.46 -5.82
C PRO A 15 -44.93 0.86 -6.73
N LEU A 16 -44.32 1.66 -7.59
CA LEU A 16 -43.23 1.26 -8.49
C LEU A 16 -41.86 1.63 -7.95
N PHE A 17 -41.78 2.17 -6.73
CA PHE A 17 -40.51 2.49 -6.10
C PHE A 17 -39.74 1.21 -5.79
N ASP A 18 -38.48 1.17 -6.21
CA ASP A 18 -37.58 0.02 -5.97
C ASP A 18 -38.10 -1.33 -6.51
N THR A 19 -38.79 -1.29 -7.68
CA THR A 19 -39.20 -2.50 -8.39
C THR A 19 -38.30 -2.74 -9.60
N PRO A 20 -37.33 -3.67 -9.56
CA PRO A 20 -36.50 -4.03 -10.71
C PRO A 20 -37.35 -4.50 -11.89
N LEU A 21 -37.04 -3.98 -13.08
CA LEU A 21 -37.73 -4.27 -14.34
C LEU A 21 -39.27 -4.03 -14.29
N LEU A 22 -39.79 -3.29 -13.29
CA LEU A 22 -41.19 -3.07 -13.01
C LEU A 22 -42.03 -4.35 -12.75
N ILE A 23 -41.37 -5.49 -12.59
CA ILE A 23 -41.99 -6.81 -12.44
C ILE A 23 -41.76 -7.40 -11.05
N VAL A 24 -40.56 -7.23 -10.47
CA VAL A 24 -40.18 -7.86 -9.22
C VAL A 24 -40.45 -6.93 -8.03
N PRO A 25 -41.39 -7.27 -7.13
CA PRO A 25 -41.69 -6.44 -5.97
C PRO A 25 -40.55 -6.41 -4.95
N ARG A 26 -40.47 -5.33 -4.15
CA ARG A 26 -39.42 -5.09 -3.14
C ARG A 26 -39.24 -6.24 -2.16
N GLU A 27 -40.33 -6.90 -1.76
CA GLU A 27 -40.33 -7.96 -0.73
C GLU A 27 -40.26 -9.38 -1.30
N SER A 28 -40.15 -9.56 -2.60
CA SER A 28 -40.07 -10.89 -3.22
C SER A 28 -38.94 -11.71 -2.62
N ARG A 29 -39.21 -12.98 -2.26
CA ARG A 29 -38.21 -13.94 -1.77
C ARG A 29 -37.09 -14.14 -2.78
N PHE A 30 -37.42 -14.15 -4.05
CA PHE A 30 -36.46 -14.30 -5.14
C PHE A 30 -35.46 -13.14 -5.17
N ARG A 31 -35.94 -11.89 -5.05
CA ARG A 31 -35.08 -10.73 -4.97
C ARG A 31 -34.17 -10.73 -3.73
N LYS A 32 -34.72 -11.15 -2.57
CA LYS A 32 -33.92 -11.29 -1.34
C LYS A 32 -32.79 -12.31 -1.50
N ILE A 33 -33.03 -13.41 -2.21
CA ILE A 33 -32.00 -14.40 -2.53
C ILE A 33 -30.95 -13.82 -3.49
N CYS A 34 -31.36 -13.17 -4.58
CA CYS A 34 -30.43 -12.52 -5.52
C CYS A 34 -29.55 -11.49 -4.78
N ARG A 35 -30.14 -10.68 -3.93
CA ARG A 35 -29.43 -9.67 -3.15
C ARG A 35 -28.47 -10.32 -2.12
N ALA A 36 -28.87 -11.38 -1.46
CA ALA A 36 -28.03 -12.14 -0.56
C ALA A 36 -26.79 -12.72 -1.29
N ILE A 37 -26.95 -13.18 -2.54
CA ILE A 37 -25.83 -13.69 -3.35
C ILE A 37 -24.90 -12.54 -3.79
N VAL A 38 -25.46 -11.41 -4.23
CA VAL A 38 -24.67 -10.26 -4.71
C VAL A 38 -23.90 -9.60 -3.55
N ASP A 39 -24.53 -9.47 -2.36
CA ASP A 39 -23.92 -8.81 -1.20
C ASP A 39 -23.07 -9.77 -0.34
N ALA A 40 -23.08 -11.08 -0.64
CA ALA A 40 -22.33 -12.07 0.11
C ALA A 40 -20.83 -11.77 0.11
N ARG A 41 -20.32 -11.40 1.30
CA ARG A 41 -18.92 -11.04 1.50
C ARG A 41 -18.34 -11.87 2.63
N TYR A 42 -17.06 -12.18 2.55
CA TYR A 42 -16.34 -12.79 3.66
C TYR A 42 -16.26 -11.77 4.81
N ASP A 43 -17.04 -12.03 5.87
CA ASP A 43 -16.97 -11.25 7.10
C ASP A 43 -16.17 -12.06 8.12
N ALA A 44 -14.91 -11.77 8.26
CA ALA A 44 -14.14 -12.21 9.42
C ALA A 44 -14.63 -11.35 10.58
N ARG A 45 -15.66 -11.83 11.32
CA ARG A 45 -16.15 -11.17 12.53
C ARG A 45 -15.00 -11.01 13.51
N LEU A 46 -14.29 -9.89 13.36
CA LEU A 46 -13.15 -9.53 14.18
C LEU A 46 -13.58 -9.01 15.56
N ARG A 47 -14.87 -8.83 15.77
CA ARG A 47 -15.45 -8.39 17.04
C ARG A 47 -16.30 -9.49 17.64
N ASP A 48 -16.11 -9.77 18.91
CA ASP A 48 -16.99 -10.65 19.65
C ASP A 48 -18.38 -10.00 19.79
N PRO A 49 -19.47 -10.70 19.43
CA PRO A 49 -20.81 -10.13 19.50
C PRO A 49 -21.26 -9.77 20.92
N VAL A 50 -20.63 -10.35 21.95
CA VAL A 50 -20.97 -10.16 23.36
C VAL A 50 -20.16 -9.06 24.02
N THR A 51 -18.85 -8.95 23.71
CA THR A 51 -17.93 -8.01 24.37
C THR A 51 -17.58 -6.80 23.52
N GLY A 52 -17.90 -6.79 22.21
CA GLY A 52 -17.53 -5.73 21.29
C GLY A 52 -16.03 -5.61 20.99
N ASN A 53 -15.20 -6.42 21.64
CA ASN A 53 -13.75 -6.38 21.53
C ASN A 53 -13.24 -7.07 20.26
N GLU A 54 -12.16 -6.53 19.65
CA GLU A 54 -11.53 -7.14 18.47
C GLU A 54 -10.91 -8.49 18.83
N ARG A 55 -11.40 -9.55 18.18
CA ARG A 55 -10.83 -10.89 18.30
C ARG A 55 -9.43 -10.93 17.69
N LYS A 56 -8.44 -11.44 18.40
CA LYS A 56 -7.06 -11.62 17.91
C LYS A 56 -7.05 -12.76 16.88
N VAL A 57 -7.15 -12.40 15.59
CA VAL A 57 -7.11 -13.39 14.50
C VAL A 57 -5.68 -13.44 13.94
N HIS A 58 -5.15 -14.67 13.82
CA HIS A 58 -3.91 -14.92 13.09
C HIS A 58 -4.13 -14.59 11.60
N TYR A 59 -3.16 -13.90 10.97
CA TYR A 59 -3.25 -13.49 9.55
C TYR A 59 -4.35 -12.45 9.22
N LYS A 60 -4.53 -11.44 10.08
CA LYS A 60 -5.49 -10.33 9.85
C LYS A 60 -5.41 -9.76 8.42
N SER A 61 -4.23 -9.63 7.83
CA SER A 61 -4.04 -9.14 6.45
C SER A 61 -4.66 -10.04 5.39
N PHE A 62 -4.62 -11.36 5.56
CA PHE A 62 -5.21 -12.31 4.63
C PHE A 62 -6.74 -12.30 4.72
N HIS A 63 -7.29 -12.23 5.93
CA HIS A 63 -8.74 -12.11 6.14
C HIS A 63 -9.28 -10.78 5.58
N ASN A 64 -8.55 -9.68 5.75
CA ASN A 64 -8.92 -8.39 5.16
C ASN A 64 -8.86 -8.43 3.62
N PHE A 65 -7.91 -9.16 3.04
CA PHE A 65 -7.81 -9.35 1.59
C PHE A 65 -9.00 -10.15 1.04
N LEU A 66 -9.40 -11.25 1.70
CA LEU A 66 -10.57 -12.04 1.32
C LEU A 66 -11.87 -11.24 1.43
N GLY A 67 -12.00 -10.40 2.46
CA GLY A 67 -13.16 -9.52 2.66
C GLY A 67 -13.20 -8.28 1.77
N LEU A 68 -12.20 -8.07 0.91
CA LEU A 68 -12.11 -6.89 0.04
C LEU A 68 -13.23 -6.83 -0.99
N VAL A 69 -13.60 -7.98 -1.54
CA VAL A 69 -14.52 -8.14 -2.68
C VAL A 69 -15.58 -9.17 -2.32
N THR A 70 -16.79 -9.10 -2.91
CA THR A 70 -17.86 -10.10 -2.71
C THR A 70 -17.45 -11.45 -3.32
N TYR A 71 -18.09 -12.54 -2.88
CA TYR A 71 -17.82 -13.86 -3.46
C TYR A 71 -18.12 -13.92 -4.96
N LEU A 72 -19.21 -13.27 -5.39
CA LEU A 72 -19.58 -13.18 -6.79
C LEU A 72 -18.49 -12.48 -7.60
N ASP A 73 -17.99 -11.33 -7.11
CA ASP A 73 -16.94 -10.58 -7.78
C ASP A 73 -15.61 -11.34 -7.80
N TRP A 74 -15.29 -12.15 -6.78
CA TRP A 74 -14.12 -13.06 -6.80
C TRP A 74 -14.22 -14.08 -7.93
N VAL A 75 -15.39 -14.71 -8.09
CA VAL A 75 -15.63 -15.63 -9.20
C VAL A 75 -15.47 -14.90 -10.54
N MET A 76 -16.01 -13.70 -10.65
CA MET A 76 -15.91 -12.91 -11.89
C MET A 76 -14.49 -12.42 -12.19
N ILE A 77 -13.69 -12.11 -11.19
CA ILE A 77 -12.24 -11.83 -11.36
C ILE A 77 -11.54 -13.06 -11.94
N MET A 78 -11.83 -14.26 -11.41
CA MET A 78 -11.27 -15.51 -11.93
C MET A 78 -11.70 -15.76 -13.39
N VAL A 79 -12.98 -15.61 -13.70
CA VAL A 79 -13.51 -15.80 -15.07
C VAL A 79 -12.92 -14.77 -16.03
N THR A 80 -12.82 -13.51 -15.63
CA THR A 80 -12.20 -12.45 -16.45
C THR A 80 -10.72 -12.72 -16.68
N THR A 81 -9.98 -13.16 -15.66
CA THR A 81 -8.56 -13.53 -15.77
C THR A 81 -8.40 -14.71 -16.73
N LEU A 82 -9.26 -15.72 -16.64
CA LEU A 82 -9.24 -16.87 -17.55
C LEU A 82 -9.54 -16.47 -19.00
N SER A 83 -10.51 -15.57 -19.20
CA SER A 83 -10.79 -14.99 -20.53
C SER A 83 -9.59 -14.20 -21.07
N CYS A 84 -8.88 -13.43 -20.20
CA CYS A 84 -7.66 -12.73 -20.61
C CYS A 84 -6.55 -13.71 -21.01
N VAL A 85 -6.40 -14.81 -20.28
CA VAL A 85 -5.45 -15.88 -20.63
C VAL A 85 -5.84 -16.53 -21.97
N SER A 86 -7.11 -16.79 -22.22
CA SER A 86 -7.58 -17.28 -23.51
C SER A 86 -7.20 -16.33 -24.64
N MET A 87 -7.39 -15.02 -24.48
CA MET A 87 -6.98 -14.02 -25.48
C MET A 87 -5.45 -13.94 -25.69
N MET A 88 -4.62 -14.34 -24.70
CA MET A 88 -3.17 -14.40 -24.89
C MET A 88 -2.71 -15.47 -25.88
N PHE A 89 -3.51 -16.49 -26.11
CA PHE A 89 -3.21 -17.52 -27.12
C PHE A 89 -3.61 -17.12 -28.52
N GLU A 90 -4.37 -16.01 -28.67
CA GLU A 90 -4.72 -15.52 -30.00
C GLU A 90 -3.52 -14.88 -30.69
N THR A 91 -3.26 -15.34 -31.92
CA THR A 91 -2.27 -14.78 -32.84
C THR A 91 -2.93 -14.56 -34.19
N PRO A 92 -2.34 -13.79 -35.12
CA PRO A 92 -2.90 -13.65 -36.48
C PRO A 92 -3.14 -14.99 -37.20
N THR A 93 -2.37 -16.03 -36.88
CA THR A 93 -2.49 -17.39 -37.43
C THR A 93 -3.37 -18.32 -36.62
N TYR A 94 -3.58 -18.05 -35.32
CA TYR A 94 -4.36 -18.87 -34.39
C TYR A 94 -5.49 -18.05 -33.78
N ARG A 95 -6.62 -17.98 -34.44
CA ARG A 95 -7.75 -17.09 -34.10
C ARG A 95 -8.89 -17.85 -33.45
N VAL A 96 -9.73 -17.13 -32.70
CA VAL A 96 -10.95 -17.70 -32.09
C VAL A 96 -11.88 -18.30 -33.13
N MET A 97 -12.01 -17.68 -34.31
CA MET A 97 -12.92 -18.15 -35.37
C MET A 97 -12.53 -19.54 -35.89
N ASP A 98 -11.26 -19.88 -35.85
CA ASP A 98 -10.72 -21.13 -36.42
C ASP A 98 -10.54 -22.24 -35.37
N ASN A 99 -10.66 -21.91 -34.09
CA ASN A 99 -10.35 -22.84 -32.99
C ASN A 99 -11.52 -23.07 -32.04
N LEU A 100 -12.00 -24.32 -32.00
CA LEU A 100 -13.12 -24.73 -31.13
C LEU A 100 -12.83 -24.47 -29.64
N VAL A 101 -11.61 -24.68 -29.17
CA VAL A 101 -11.24 -24.48 -27.74
C VAL A 101 -11.39 -23.03 -27.31
N LEU A 102 -10.91 -22.09 -28.15
CA LEU A 102 -11.07 -20.67 -27.91
C LEU A 102 -12.53 -20.22 -28.01
N GLN A 103 -13.31 -20.80 -28.90
CA GLN A 103 -14.76 -20.55 -29.01
C GLN A 103 -15.48 -21.00 -27.74
N ILE A 104 -15.21 -22.19 -27.22
CA ILE A 104 -15.81 -22.68 -25.97
C ILE A 104 -15.48 -21.73 -24.80
N ALA A 105 -14.23 -21.24 -24.71
CA ALA A 105 -13.83 -20.26 -23.68
C ALA A 105 -14.65 -18.95 -23.83
N GLU A 106 -14.89 -18.47 -25.05
CA GLU A 106 -15.73 -17.29 -25.30
C GLU A 106 -17.19 -17.51 -24.88
N TYR A 107 -17.79 -18.63 -25.24
CA TYR A 107 -19.14 -18.99 -24.81
C TYR A 107 -19.23 -19.02 -23.28
N GLY A 108 -18.24 -19.68 -22.60
CA GLY A 108 -18.18 -19.75 -21.18
C GLY A 108 -18.12 -18.35 -20.53
N PHE A 109 -17.25 -17.47 -21.02
CA PHE A 109 -17.13 -16.11 -20.50
C PHE A 109 -18.44 -15.32 -20.62
N VAL A 110 -19.09 -15.34 -21.78
CA VAL A 110 -20.36 -14.61 -22.02
C VAL A 110 -21.50 -15.18 -21.16
N ILE A 111 -21.56 -16.49 -20.96
CA ILE A 111 -22.58 -17.14 -20.11
C ILE A 111 -22.41 -16.67 -18.65
N PHE A 112 -21.18 -16.70 -18.12
CA PHE A 112 -20.91 -16.23 -16.75
C PHE A 112 -21.24 -14.73 -16.58
N MET A 113 -20.88 -13.89 -17.57
CA MET A 113 -21.24 -12.47 -17.56
C MET A 113 -22.77 -12.25 -17.61
N SER A 114 -23.48 -13.02 -18.44
CA SER A 114 -24.93 -12.94 -18.54
C SER A 114 -25.61 -13.27 -17.22
N PHE A 115 -25.13 -14.33 -16.56
CA PHE A 115 -25.64 -14.75 -15.24
C PHE A 115 -25.40 -13.69 -14.16
N GLU A 116 -24.18 -13.14 -14.08
CA GLU A 116 -23.85 -12.08 -13.13
C GLU A 116 -24.70 -10.83 -13.36
N LEU A 117 -24.79 -10.37 -14.63
CA LEU A 117 -25.55 -9.18 -14.97
C LEU A 117 -27.03 -9.36 -14.63
N ALA A 118 -27.60 -10.53 -14.93
CA ALA A 118 -28.98 -10.86 -14.56
C ALA A 118 -29.19 -10.81 -13.05
N LEU A 119 -28.29 -11.38 -12.23
CA LEU A 119 -28.36 -11.33 -10.80
C LEU A 119 -28.29 -9.89 -10.26
N LYS A 120 -27.38 -9.07 -10.78
CA LYS A 120 -27.21 -7.66 -10.35
C LYS A 120 -28.42 -6.81 -10.75
N ILE A 121 -28.99 -7.02 -11.95
CA ILE A 121 -30.21 -6.31 -12.39
C ILE A 121 -31.42 -6.71 -11.55
N LEU A 122 -31.57 -7.98 -11.19
CA LEU A 122 -32.67 -8.45 -10.34
C LEU A 122 -32.54 -7.98 -8.89
N ALA A 123 -31.30 -7.83 -8.38
CA ALA A 123 -31.06 -7.34 -7.05
C ALA A 123 -31.31 -5.82 -6.92
N ASP A 124 -30.66 -5.02 -7.79
CA ASP A 124 -30.59 -3.57 -7.66
C ASP A 124 -31.46 -2.81 -8.67
N GLY A 125 -31.88 -3.45 -9.77
CA GLY A 125 -32.63 -2.84 -10.87
C GLY A 125 -31.75 -2.13 -11.89
N LEU A 126 -32.30 -1.88 -13.08
CA LEU A 126 -31.53 -1.33 -14.23
C LEU A 126 -31.50 0.21 -14.22
N PHE A 127 -32.67 0.90 -14.21
CA PHE A 127 -32.78 2.36 -14.37
C PHE A 127 -33.53 3.08 -13.23
N PHE A 128 -34.69 2.55 -12.83
CA PHE A 128 -35.70 3.29 -12.07
C PHE A 128 -35.56 3.16 -10.56
N THR A 129 -34.77 2.21 -10.09
CA THR A 129 -34.57 2.00 -8.66
C THR A 129 -33.63 3.02 -8.05
N PRO A 130 -33.70 3.31 -6.75
CA PRO A 130 -32.81 4.27 -6.07
C PRO A 130 -31.33 3.90 -6.21
N LYS A 131 -31.03 2.58 -6.16
CA LYS A 131 -29.68 2.00 -6.33
C LYS A 131 -29.51 1.35 -7.71
N ALA A 132 -30.11 1.96 -8.75
CA ALA A 132 -30.05 1.39 -10.10
C ALA A 132 -28.61 1.13 -10.55
N TYR A 133 -28.42 -0.02 -11.17
CA TYR A 133 -27.11 -0.51 -11.60
C TYR A 133 -26.41 0.48 -12.56
N LEU A 134 -27.14 1.05 -13.54
CA LEU A 134 -26.59 2.01 -14.51
C LEU A 134 -26.31 3.42 -13.98
N LYS A 135 -26.61 3.72 -12.72
CA LYS A 135 -26.19 4.99 -12.09
C LYS A 135 -24.70 5.02 -11.77
N ASP A 136 -24.06 3.87 -11.65
CA ASP A 136 -22.62 3.76 -11.42
C ASP A 136 -21.88 3.67 -12.76
N ALA A 137 -20.90 4.56 -12.98
CA ALA A 137 -20.08 4.59 -14.19
C ALA A 137 -19.33 3.24 -14.43
N ALA A 138 -18.97 2.56 -13.36
CA ALA A 138 -18.35 1.25 -13.42
C ALA A 138 -19.29 0.20 -14.02
N ALA A 139 -20.56 0.24 -13.63
CA ALA A 139 -21.57 -0.69 -14.16
C ALA A 139 -21.91 -0.41 -15.64
N VAL A 140 -21.83 0.85 -16.07
CA VAL A 140 -21.99 1.19 -17.51
C VAL A 140 -20.90 0.54 -18.34
N LEU A 141 -19.64 0.56 -17.85
CA LEU A 141 -18.53 -0.12 -18.52
C LEU A 141 -18.73 -1.64 -18.59
N ASP A 142 -19.23 -2.26 -17.50
CA ASP A 142 -19.52 -3.71 -17.47
C ASP A 142 -20.60 -4.08 -18.49
N VAL A 143 -21.69 -3.30 -18.59
CA VAL A 143 -22.75 -3.50 -19.58
C VAL A 143 -22.21 -3.30 -20.99
N PHE A 144 -21.38 -2.30 -21.22
CA PHE A 144 -20.74 -2.07 -22.51
C PHE A 144 -19.88 -3.27 -22.94
N ILE A 145 -19.02 -3.77 -22.04
CA ILE A 145 -18.19 -4.97 -22.32
C ILE A 145 -19.06 -6.19 -22.60
N TYR A 146 -20.18 -6.34 -21.89
CA TYR A 146 -21.12 -7.43 -22.12
C TYR A 146 -21.77 -7.34 -23.50
N ILE A 147 -22.30 -6.17 -23.90
CA ILE A 147 -22.92 -5.96 -25.21
C ILE A 147 -21.91 -6.25 -26.32
N VAL A 148 -20.68 -5.73 -26.22
CA VAL A 148 -19.63 -5.99 -27.21
C VAL A 148 -19.32 -7.48 -27.30
N SER A 149 -19.20 -8.17 -26.16
CA SER A 149 -18.88 -9.59 -26.11
C SER A 149 -20.03 -10.45 -26.70
N LEU A 150 -21.28 -10.08 -26.40
CA LEU A 150 -22.47 -10.74 -26.95
C LEU A 150 -22.57 -10.52 -28.44
N THR A 151 -22.40 -9.31 -28.95
CA THR A 151 -22.40 -8.98 -30.37
C THR A 151 -21.32 -9.77 -31.13
N PHE A 152 -20.11 -9.84 -30.52
CA PHE A 152 -19.03 -10.65 -31.10
C PHE A 152 -19.40 -12.13 -31.17
N LEU A 153 -19.99 -12.68 -30.12
CA LEU A 153 -20.41 -14.08 -30.06
C LEU A 153 -21.47 -14.42 -31.14
N CYS A 154 -22.42 -13.50 -31.36
CA CYS A 154 -23.47 -13.68 -32.34
C CYS A 154 -22.96 -13.56 -33.78
N TRP A 155 -21.97 -12.73 -34.05
CA TRP A 155 -21.52 -12.43 -35.42
C TRP A 155 -20.34 -13.28 -35.86
N MET A 156 -19.31 -13.43 -35.01
CA MET A 156 -18.04 -14.13 -35.28
C MET A 156 -17.51 -13.95 -36.72
N PRO A 157 -17.10 -12.75 -37.15
CA PRO A 157 -16.76 -12.49 -38.55
C PRO A 157 -15.47 -13.20 -38.96
N VAL A 158 -15.54 -14.12 -39.93
CA VAL A 158 -14.38 -14.89 -40.43
C VAL A 158 -13.50 -14.04 -41.37
N ARG A 159 -14.13 -13.21 -42.22
CA ARG A 159 -13.42 -12.28 -43.11
C ARG A 159 -13.55 -10.86 -42.59
N VAL A 160 -12.43 -10.22 -42.30
CA VAL A 160 -12.38 -8.86 -41.74
C VAL A 160 -11.61 -7.96 -42.69
N ARG A 161 -12.26 -6.92 -43.20
CA ARG A 161 -11.61 -5.87 -44.00
C ARG A 161 -11.01 -4.82 -43.07
N ALA A 162 -9.84 -4.26 -43.40
CA ALA A 162 -9.23 -3.15 -42.67
C ALA A 162 -10.20 -1.94 -42.59
N GLY A 163 -10.36 -1.39 -41.37
CA GLY A 163 -11.27 -0.26 -41.09
C GLY A 163 -12.74 -0.64 -41.00
N SER A 164 -13.13 -1.95 -41.08
CA SER A 164 -14.51 -2.40 -40.96
C SER A 164 -15.01 -2.38 -39.50
N VAL A 165 -16.34 -2.38 -39.36
CA VAL A 165 -17.01 -2.53 -38.05
C VAL A 165 -16.60 -3.83 -37.36
N ALA A 166 -16.34 -4.89 -38.12
CA ALA A 166 -15.83 -6.15 -37.59
C ALA A 166 -14.46 -6.02 -36.92
N GLN A 167 -13.54 -5.25 -37.51
CA GLN A 167 -12.25 -4.96 -36.89
C GLN A 167 -12.41 -4.13 -35.62
N MET A 168 -13.29 -3.12 -35.65
CA MET A 168 -13.59 -2.33 -34.42
C MET A 168 -14.14 -3.21 -33.29
N LEU A 169 -14.99 -4.18 -33.62
CA LEU A 169 -15.56 -5.13 -32.67
C LEU A 169 -14.45 -6.00 -32.01
N LEU A 170 -13.49 -6.45 -32.81
CA LEU A 170 -12.33 -7.20 -32.31
C LEU A 170 -11.47 -6.36 -31.36
N ILE A 171 -11.23 -5.10 -31.69
CA ILE A 171 -10.49 -4.17 -30.83
C ILE A 171 -11.27 -3.91 -29.54
N LEU A 172 -12.57 -3.66 -29.62
CA LEU A 172 -13.42 -3.42 -28.44
C LEU A 172 -13.50 -4.64 -27.52
N ARG A 173 -13.39 -5.86 -28.06
CA ARG A 173 -13.29 -7.07 -27.24
C ARG A 173 -12.07 -7.05 -26.30
N CYS A 174 -10.98 -6.40 -26.71
CA CYS A 174 -9.78 -6.25 -25.88
C CYS A 174 -9.99 -5.39 -24.62
N VAL A 175 -11.13 -4.71 -24.48
CA VAL A 175 -11.48 -3.91 -23.27
C VAL A 175 -11.75 -4.79 -22.04
N ARG A 176 -11.97 -6.09 -22.21
CA ARG A 176 -12.30 -7.03 -21.11
C ARG A 176 -11.37 -6.98 -19.89
N PRO A 177 -10.02 -6.91 -20.01
CA PRO A 177 -9.15 -6.78 -18.87
C PRO A 177 -9.46 -5.57 -17.98
N LEU A 178 -9.97 -4.48 -18.57
CA LEU A 178 -10.31 -3.25 -17.81
C LEU A 178 -11.50 -3.46 -16.87
N ARG A 179 -12.27 -4.54 -17.03
CA ARG A 179 -13.32 -4.94 -16.09
C ARG A 179 -12.78 -5.19 -14.68
N ILE A 180 -11.52 -5.56 -14.53
CA ILE A 180 -10.90 -5.73 -13.19
C ILE A 180 -10.88 -4.40 -12.42
N PHE A 181 -10.84 -3.25 -13.11
CA PHE A 181 -10.96 -1.93 -12.47
C PHE A 181 -12.33 -1.72 -11.83
N THR A 182 -13.39 -2.27 -12.40
CA THR A 182 -14.75 -2.14 -11.88
C THR A 182 -15.01 -3.09 -10.71
N LEU A 183 -14.44 -4.30 -10.77
CA LEU A 183 -14.63 -5.36 -9.78
C LEU A 183 -13.85 -5.10 -8.48
N VAL A 184 -12.66 -4.46 -8.53
CA VAL A 184 -11.82 -4.21 -7.37
C VAL A 184 -12.05 -2.79 -6.82
N PRO A 185 -12.65 -2.63 -5.60
CA PRO A 185 -13.04 -1.31 -5.08
C PRO A 185 -11.89 -0.31 -4.95
N HIS A 186 -10.70 -0.79 -4.61
CA HIS A 186 -9.51 0.07 -4.49
C HIS A 186 -9.06 0.63 -5.85
N MET A 187 -9.15 -0.15 -6.90
CA MET A 187 -8.81 0.30 -8.26
C MET A 187 -9.85 1.29 -8.78
N ARG A 188 -11.13 0.99 -8.56
CA ARG A 188 -12.26 1.88 -8.90
C ARG A 188 -12.09 3.25 -8.25
N LYS A 189 -11.70 3.28 -6.96
CA LYS A 189 -11.45 4.54 -6.25
C LYS A 189 -10.33 5.36 -6.88
N VAL A 190 -9.20 4.75 -7.26
CA VAL A 190 -8.09 5.44 -7.91
C VAL A 190 -8.51 6.06 -9.24
N VAL A 191 -9.24 5.31 -10.07
CA VAL A 191 -9.76 5.82 -11.35
C VAL A 191 -10.72 6.99 -11.10
N TYR A 192 -11.61 6.87 -10.12
CA TYR A 192 -12.54 7.94 -9.78
C TYR A 192 -11.83 9.22 -9.32
N GLU A 193 -10.83 9.11 -8.46
CA GLU A 193 -10.02 10.26 -8.00
C GLU A 193 -9.27 10.93 -9.16
N LEU A 194 -8.77 10.14 -10.12
CA LEU A 194 -8.13 10.66 -11.33
C LEU A 194 -9.13 11.37 -12.25
N CYS A 195 -10.30 10.77 -12.47
CA CYS A 195 -11.35 11.35 -13.31
C CYS A 195 -11.94 12.64 -12.70
N ARG A 196 -12.01 12.73 -11.37
CA ARG A 196 -12.51 13.93 -10.70
C ARG A 196 -11.65 15.17 -11.00
N GLY A 197 -10.35 14.97 -11.17
CA GLY A 197 -9.42 16.04 -11.52
C GLY A 197 -9.17 16.23 -13.01
N PHE A 198 -9.98 15.61 -13.86
CA PHE A 198 -9.76 15.65 -15.31
C PHE A 198 -9.88 17.06 -15.90
N LYS A 199 -10.67 17.95 -15.27
CA LYS A 199 -10.88 19.32 -15.76
C LYS A 199 -9.59 20.15 -15.77
N GLU A 200 -8.81 20.09 -14.71
CA GLU A 200 -7.54 20.82 -14.59
C GLU A 200 -6.48 20.23 -15.52
N ILE A 201 -6.46 18.91 -15.65
CA ILE A 201 -5.57 18.20 -16.59
C ILE A 201 -5.92 18.61 -18.03
N LEU A 202 -7.20 18.67 -18.37
CA LEU A 202 -7.66 19.07 -19.69
C LEU A 202 -7.27 20.53 -20.03
N LEU A 203 -7.37 21.45 -19.06
CA LEU A 203 -7.01 22.84 -19.24
C LEU A 203 -5.53 23.00 -19.65
N VAL A 204 -4.64 22.32 -18.91
CA VAL A 204 -3.19 22.38 -19.21
C VAL A 204 -2.85 21.63 -20.49
N SER A 205 -3.54 20.52 -20.78
CA SER A 205 -3.41 19.82 -22.06
C SER A 205 -3.78 20.72 -23.23
N THR A 206 -4.86 21.50 -23.10
CA THR A 206 -5.32 22.45 -24.13
C THR A 206 -4.27 23.54 -24.36
N LEU A 207 -3.67 24.07 -23.29
CA LEU A 207 -2.60 25.05 -23.40
C LEU A 207 -1.38 24.48 -24.15
N LEU A 208 -1.00 23.25 -23.85
CA LEU A 208 0.12 22.56 -24.49
C LEU A 208 -0.16 22.28 -25.98
N ILE A 209 -1.37 21.85 -26.30
CA ILE A 209 -1.83 21.63 -27.69
C ILE A 209 -1.86 22.95 -28.46
N LEU A 210 -2.31 24.04 -27.84
CA LEU A 210 -2.28 25.39 -28.47
C LEU A 210 -0.87 25.83 -28.79
N LEU A 211 0.08 25.67 -27.85
CA LEU A 211 1.49 25.95 -28.05
C LEU A 211 2.05 25.15 -29.24
N MET A 212 1.77 23.85 -29.25
CA MET A 212 2.18 22.94 -30.32
C MET A 212 1.57 23.35 -31.66
N PHE A 213 0.32 23.79 -31.70
CA PHE A 213 -0.36 24.25 -32.90
C PHE A 213 0.28 25.53 -33.47
N VAL A 214 0.62 26.48 -32.61
CA VAL A 214 1.32 27.72 -33.02
C VAL A 214 2.69 27.41 -33.67
N PHE A 215 3.47 26.53 -33.00
CA PHE A 215 4.76 26.12 -33.57
C PHE A 215 4.58 25.28 -34.83
N ALA A 216 3.59 24.40 -34.92
CA ALA A 216 3.31 23.65 -36.13
C ALA A 216 2.96 24.53 -37.29
N SER A 217 2.07 25.52 -37.11
CA SER A 217 1.67 26.46 -38.13
C SER A 217 2.87 27.29 -38.63
N TYR A 218 3.72 27.75 -37.71
CA TYR A 218 4.95 28.45 -38.05
C TYR A 218 5.94 27.55 -38.78
N GLY A 219 6.07 26.28 -38.35
CA GLY A 219 6.92 25.29 -38.98
C GLY A 219 6.49 24.96 -40.43
N VAL A 220 5.20 24.83 -40.69
CA VAL A 220 4.66 24.61 -42.04
C VAL A 220 5.01 25.78 -42.98
N GLN A 221 4.87 27.00 -42.51
CA GLN A 221 5.22 28.20 -43.34
C GLN A 221 6.70 28.31 -43.64
N LEU A 222 7.57 27.98 -42.70
CA LEU A 222 9.02 28.09 -42.88
C LEU A 222 9.65 26.92 -43.65
N TYR A 223 9.18 25.71 -43.41
CA TYR A 223 9.84 24.48 -43.82
C TYR A 223 9.06 23.65 -44.82
N GLY A 224 7.77 23.94 -45.04
CA GLY A 224 6.92 23.25 -46.01
C GLY A 224 7.56 23.14 -47.39
N GLY A 225 7.65 21.94 -47.92
CA GLY A 225 8.27 21.64 -49.22
C GLY A 225 9.79 21.79 -49.31
N ARG A 226 10.47 22.23 -48.24
CA ARG A 226 11.90 22.50 -48.23
C ARG A 226 12.76 21.47 -47.51
N ALA A 227 12.15 20.77 -46.55
CA ALA A 227 12.79 19.72 -45.76
C ALA A 227 12.07 18.39 -46.02
N ASN A 228 12.67 17.54 -46.84
CA ASN A 228 11.99 16.31 -47.28
C ASN A 228 12.70 15.03 -46.83
N PRO A 229 12.67 14.68 -45.52
CA PRO A 229 12.98 13.34 -45.08
C PRO A 229 11.71 12.54 -44.94
N LYS A 230 11.80 11.24 -45.18
CA LYS A 230 10.64 10.33 -45.18
C LYS A 230 9.85 10.20 -43.85
N ARG A 231 10.44 10.65 -42.72
CA ARG A 231 9.84 10.51 -41.37
C ARG A 231 9.33 11.81 -40.77
N PHE A 232 10.05 12.91 -40.97
CA PHE A 232 9.71 14.20 -40.36
C PHE A 232 9.26 15.15 -41.48
N ASN A 233 8.02 15.58 -41.41
CA ASN A 233 7.45 16.37 -42.50
C ASN A 233 6.74 17.59 -41.91
N PHE A 234 6.97 18.77 -42.55
CA PHE A 234 6.28 20.02 -42.25
C PHE A 234 5.43 20.50 -43.42
N ASP A 235 5.11 19.62 -44.40
CA ASP A 235 4.35 20.02 -45.56
C ASP A 235 2.87 20.30 -45.23
N ASN A 236 2.34 19.58 -44.24
CA ASN A 236 0.96 19.70 -43.75
C ASN A 236 0.93 19.97 -42.26
N ILE A 237 -0.08 20.68 -41.80
CA ILE A 237 -0.27 20.95 -40.38
C ILE A 237 -0.41 19.67 -39.53
N ARG A 238 -1.00 18.61 -40.08
CA ARG A 238 -1.18 17.30 -39.44
C ARG A 238 0.17 16.63 -39.16
N ASP A 239 1.04 16.60 -40.19
CA ASP A 239 2.36 15.96 -40.10
C ASP A 239 3.31 16.78 -39.25
N ALA A 240 3.20 18.11 -39.29
CA ALA A 240 3.94 19.03 -38.44
C ALA A 240 3.55 18.85 -36.97
N LEU A 241 2.25 18.70 -36.65
CA LEU A 241 1.79 18.42 -35.30
C LEU A 241 2.30 17.06 -34.78
N LEU A 242 2.31 16.04 -35.64
CA LEU A 242 2.87 14.74 -35.29
C LEU A 242 4.36 14.81 -34.98
N THR A 243 5.12 15.47 -35.86
CA THR A 243 6.57 15.70 -35.68
C THR A 243 6.85 16.44 -34.37
N LEU A 244 6.10 17.50 -34.06
CA LEU A 244 6.27 18.26 -32.82
C LEU A 244 5.82 17.47 -31.59
N PHE A 245 4.82 16.58 -31.71
CA PHE A 245 4.45 15.68 -30.63
C PHE A 245 5.55 14.64 -30.33
N GLU A 246 6.22 14.12 -31.37
CA GLU A 246 7.40 13.27 -31.19
C GLU A 246 8.53 14.03 -30.47
N VAL A 247 8.83 15.26 -30.92
CA VAL A 247 9.82 16.15 -30.29
C VAL A 247 9.44 16.46 -28.84
N LEU A 248 8.14 16.67 -28.54
CA LEU A 248 7.64 16.89 -27.17
C LEU A 248 8.01 15.75 -26.23
N SER A 249 8.10 14.53 -26.74
CA SER A 249 8.53 13.35 -25.99
C SER A 249 10.05 13.23 -25.81
N PHE A 250 10.83 14.22 -26.20
CA PHE A 250 12.28 14.20 -26.30
C PHE A 250 12.85 13.14 -27.26
N LYS A 251 12.04 12.62 -28.18
CA LYS A 251 12.47 11.61 -29.16
C LYS A 251 12.55 12.20 -30.57
N GLY A 252 13.58 11.81 -31.30
CA GLY A 252 13.79 12.24 -32.69
C GLY A 252 14.14 13.71 -32.91
N TRP A 253 14.23 14.54 -31.86
CA TRP A 253 14.46 15.96 -32.01
C TRP A 253 15.83 16.27 -32.62
N LEU A 254 16.86 15.46 -32.36
CA LEU A 254 18.17 15.59 -32.98
C LEU A 254 18.10 15.33 -34.49
N ASP A 255 17.34 14.32 -34.90
CA ASP A 255 17.15 13.96 -36.29
C ASP A 255 16.45 15.10 -37.04
N VAL A 256 15.38 15.67 -36.45
CA VAL A 256 14.66 16.83 -36.98
C VAL A 256 15.60 18.03 -37.10
N ARG A 257 16.37 18.33 -36.07
CA ARG A 257 17.36 19.42 -36.07
C ARG A 257 18.38 19.25 -37.21
N ASP A 258 18.96 18.05 -37.30
CA ASP A 258 20.02 17.78 -38.29
C ASP A 258 19.52 17.84 -39.73
N VAL A 259 18.27 17.43 -39.95
CA VAL A 259 17.58 17.57 -41.23
C VAL A 259 17.40 19.06 -41.58
N LEU A 260 16.93 19.88 -40.64
CA LEU A 260 16.75 21.31 -40.85
C LEU A 260 18.10 22.04 -41.12
N ILE A 261 19.15 21.66 -40.38
CA ILE A 261 20.50 22.20 -40.60
C ILE A 261 21.02 21.84 -41.99
N LYS A 262 20.87 20.58 -42.41
CA LYS A 262 21.32 20.12 -43.73
C LYS A 262 20.56 20.76 -44.89
N ALA A 263 19.23 20.99 -44.71
CA ALA A 263 18.39 21.55 -45.76
C ALA A 263 18.50 23.07 -45.91
N LEU A 264 18.62 23.79 -44.79
CA LEU A 264 18.40 25.25 -44.73
C LEU A 264 19.50 26.01 -43.98
N GLY A 265 20.41 25.33 -43.32
CA GLY A 265 21.53 25.96 -42.60
C GLY A 265 21.35 25.98 -41.07
N PRO A 266 22.44 26.30 -40.33
CA PRO A 266 22.51 26.13 -38.87
C PRO A 266 21.56 27.05 -38.08
N VAL A 267 21.16 28.20 -38.64
CA VAL A 267 20.25 29.15 -37.95
C VAL A 267 18.86 28.54 -37.67
N HIS A 268 18.41 27.66 -38.55
CA HIS A 268 17.09 27.02 -38.41
C HIS A 268 16.99 26.02 -37.25
N ALA A 269 18.12 25.61 -36.69
CA ALA A 269 18.16 24.81 -35.47
C ALA A 269 17.53 25.56 -34.26
N ILE A 270 17.55 26.88 -34.23
CA ILE A 270 16.99 27.71 -33.16
C ILE A 270 15.51 27.39 -32.95
N TYR A 271 14.73 27.16 -34.02
CA TYR A 271 13.33 26.81 -33.96
C TYR A 271 13.06 25.59 -33.05
N ILE A 272 13.78 24.50 -33.31
CA ILE A 272 13.63 23.26 -32.50
C ILE A 272 14.10 23.45 -31.06
N HIS A 273 15.20 24.21 -30.84
CA HIS A 273 15.69 24.48 -29.48
C HIS A 273 14.69 25.31 -28.66
N VAL A 274 14.08 26.34 -29.26
CA VAL A 274 13.04 27.15 -28.59
C VAL A 274 11.82 26.31 -28.29
N TYR A 275 11.37 25.45 -29.23
CA TYR A 275 10.25 24.54 -28.98
C TYR A 275 10.54 23.55 -27.87
N ILE A 276 11.73 22.97 -27.82
CA ILE A 276 12.12 22.05 -26.72
C ILE A 276 12.11 22.78 -25.38
N PHE A 277 12.63 23.98 -25.32
CA PHE A 277 12.64 24.75 -24.08
C PHE A 277 11.22 25.08 -23.59
N LEU A 278 10.39 25.66 -24.46
CA LEU A 278 9.02 26.06 -24.08
C LEU A 278 8.07 24.88 -23.95
N GLY A 279 8.07 23.97 -24.92
CA GLY A 279 7.12 22.85 -24.96
C GLY A 279 7.53 21.71 -24.00
N CYS A 280 8.79 21.25 -24.10
CA CYS A 280 9.22 20.07 -23.35
C CYS A 280 9.65 20.43 -21.92
N MET A 281 10.59 21.39 -21.75
CA MET A 281 11.12 21.69 -20.43
C MET A 281 10.11 22.43 -19.55
N ILE A 282 9.35 23.38 -20.10
CA ILE A 282 8.35 24.13 -19.32
C ILE A 282 6.98 23.48 -19.42
N GLY A 283 6.44 23.32 -20.63
CA GLY A 283 5.06 22.90 -20.82
C GLY A 283 4.76 21.48 -20.34
N LEU A 284 5.60 20.51 -20.70
CA LEU A 284 5.44 19.12 -20.25
C LEU A 284 5.66 18.97 -18.74
N THR A 285 6.65 19.68 -18.17
CA THR A 285 6.90 19.65 -16.71
C THR A 285 5.72 20.24 -15.94
N LEU A 286 5.13 21.33 -16.45
CA LEU A 286 3.92 21.93 -15.88
C LEU A 286 2.73 20.96 -15.95
N PHE A 287 2.54 20.30 -17.09
CA PHE A 287 1.50 19.27 -17.24
C PHE A 287 1.64 18.16 -16.18
N VAL A 288 2.85 17.60 -16.04
CA VAL A 288 3.14 16.57 -15.03
C VAL A 288 2.91 17.11 -13.62
N GLY A 289 3.35 18.35 -13.34
CA GLY A 289 3.12 19.00 -12.05
C GLY A 289 1.64 19.13 -11.69
N VAL A 290 0.79 19.49 -12.66
CA VAL A 290 -0.67 19.62 -12.47
C VAL A 290 -1.31 18.23 -12.23
N VAL A 291 -0.91 17.20 -12.95
CA VAL A 291 -1.38 15.82 -12.72
C VAL A 291 -1.08 15.37 -11.29
N ILE A 292 0.14 15.62 -10.81
CA ILE A 292 0.57 15.27 -9.46
C ILE A 292 -0.19 16.09 -8.40
N ALA A 293 -0.27 17.41 -8.58
CA ALA A 293 -0.95 18.31 -7.65
C ALA A 293 -2.43 17.94 -7.50
N ASN A 294 -3.11 17.73 -8.61
CA ASN A 294 -4.52 17.35 -8.67
C ASN A 294 -4.80 16.02 -7.96
N TYR A 295 -3.98 15.00 -8.21
CA TYR A 295 -4.12 13.73 -7.50
C TYR A 295 -3.95 13.90 -5.98
N SER A 296 -2.95 14.70 -5.54
CA SER A 296 -2.70 14.98 -4.13
C SER A 296 -3.86 15.76 -3.48
N GLU A 297 -4.47 16.68 -4.21
CA GLU A 297 -5.62 17.46 -3.78
C GLU A 297 -6.86 16.59 -3.61
N ASN A 298 -7.20 15.79 -4.61
CA ASN A 298 -8.36 14.89 -4.56
C ASN A 298 -8.25 13.83 -3.46
N LYS A 299 -7.03 13.43 -3.10
CA LYS A 299 -6.76 12.56 -1.95
C LYS A 299 -6.90 13.27 -0.59
N GLY A 300 -7.09 14.60 -0.58
CA GLY A 300 -7.23 15.42 0.62
C GLY A 300 -5.92 15.74 1.34
N THR A 301 -4.76 15.35 0.80
CA THR A 301 -3.46 15.60 1.44
C THR A 301 -2.93 17.02 1.20
N ALA A 302 -3.36 17.69 0.13
CA ALA A 302 -2.97 19.05 -0.18
C ALA A 302 -3.65 20.10 0.73
N LEU A 303 -4.84 19.80 1.23
CA LEU A 303 -5.65 20.70 2.10
C LEU A 303 -5.19 20.66 3.57
N LEU A 304 -4.27 19.79 3.92
CA LEU A 304 -3.77 19.67 5.29
C LEU A 304 -2.81 20.82 5.61
N THR A 305 -2.97 21.43 6.78
CA THR A 305 -2.01 22.36 7.34
C THR A 305 -0.65 21.65 7.58
N VAL A 306 0.42 22.41 7.74
CA VAL A 306 1.75 21.85 8.01
C VAL A 306 1.73 20.95 9.24
N ASP A 307 1.05 21.36 10.30
CA ASP A 307 0.94 20.59 11.54
C ASP A 307 0.09 19.33 11.38
N GLN A 308 -1.01 19.40 10.63
CA GLN A 308 -1.82 18.22 10.29
C GLN A 308 -1.04 17.21 9.46
N ARG A 309 -0.19 17.69 8.54
CA ARG A 309 0.69 16.82 7.74
C ARG A 309 1.73 16.15 8.64
N ARG A 310 2.40 16.90 9.54
CA ARG A 310 3.34 16.36 10.53
C ARG A 310 2.68 15.29 11.41
N TRP A 311 1.44 15.51 11.82
CA TRP A 311 0.67 14.54 12.59
C TRP A 311 0.33 13.28 11.79
N CYS A 312 -0.14 13.41 10.56
CA CYS A 312 -0.39 12.28 9.66
C CYS A 312 0.89 11.45 9.43
N ASP A 313 2.03 12.10 9.30
CA ASP A 313 3.32 11.46 9.12
C ASP A 313 3.77 10.74 10.39
N LEU A 314 3.57 11.33 11.56
CA LEU A 314 3.80 10.67 12.85
C LEU A 314 2.92 9.42 12.98
N LYS A 315 1.61 9.48 12.70
CA LYS A 315 0.71 8.30 12.72
C LYS A 315 1.23 7.19 11.81
N LYS A 316 1.71 7.52 10.62
CA LYS A 316 2.29 6.53 9.69
C LYS A 316 3.56 5.89 10.25
N ARG A 317 4.45 6.68 10.88
CA ARG A 317 5.67 6.18 11.53
C ARG A 317 5.36 5.27 12.72
N LEU A 318 4.41 5.67 13.56
CA LEU A 318 3.97 4.87 14.71
C LEU A 318 3.35 3.54 14.27
N LYS A 319 2.57 3.52 13.18
CA LYS A 319 1.99 2.30 12.62
C LYS A 319 3.02 1.31 12.10
N ILE A 320 4.17 1.79 11.63
CA ILE A 320 5.28 0.96 11.13
C ILE A 320 6.16 0.47 12.29
N ALA A 321 6.24 1.23 13.39
CA ALA A 321 7.03 0.87 14.56
C ALA A 321 6.53 -0.46 15.15
N GLN A 322 7.46 -1.38 15.42
CA GLN A 322 7.18 -2.68 16.03
C GLN A 322 8.05 -2.89 17.27
N PRO A 323 7.61 -3.65 18.27
CA PRO A 323 8.44 -3.96 19.42
C PRO A 323 9.73 -4.67 19.00
N LEU A 324 10.80 -4.43 19.72
CA LEU A 324 12.07 -5.13 19.49
C LEU A 324 11.97 -6.55 20.04
N HIS A 325 12.26 -7.53 19.17
CA HIS A 325 12.31 -8.94 19.58
C HIS A 325 13.77 -9.33 19.90
N LEU A 326 14.31 -8.76 20.98
CA LEU A 326 15.64 -9.13 21.50
C LEU A 326 15.43 -9.91 22.80
N PRO A 327 15.63 -11.24 22.80
CA PRO A 327 15.55 -12.01 24.04
C PRO A 327 16.62 -11.54 25.04
N PRO A 328 16.31 -11.53 26.33
CA PRO A 328 17.27 -11.15 27.36
C PRO A 328 18.45 -12.13 27.38
N ARG A 329 19.60 -11.67 27.92
CA ARG A 329 20.80 -12.51 28.07
C ARG A 329 20.47 -13.76 28.90
N PRO A 330 20.82 -14.97 28.42
CA PRO A 330 20.54 -16.20 29.15
C PRO A 330 21.58 -16.41 30.26
N ASP A 331 21.16 -16.34 31.53
CA ASP A 331 22.07 -16.48 32.69
C ASP A 331 22.32 -17.95 33.09
N GLY A 332 21.53 -18.90 32.60
CA GLY A 332 21.56 -20.30 33.08
C GLY A 332 22.55 -21.26 32.39
N ARG A 333 23.15 -20.92 31.23
CA ARG A 333 24.06 -21.81 30.46
C ARG A 333 25.24 -21.02 29.90
N LYS A 334 26.46 -21.32 30.39
CA LYS A 334 27.70 -20.61 29.98
C LYS A 334 27.91 -20.57 28.45
N VAL A 335 27.70 -21.69 27.74
CA VAL A 335 27.87 -21.77 26.29
C VAL A 335 26.87 -20.87 25.54
N ARG A 336 25.62 -20.84 26.01
CA ARG A 336 24.58 -20.02 25.40
C ARG A 336 24.81 -18.52 25.67
N ALA A 337 25.26 -18.15 26.88
CA ALA A 337 25.63 -16.79 27.24
C ALA A 337 26.80 -16.30 26.38
N PHE A 338 27.84 -17.14 26.20
CA PHE A 338 28.97 -16.83 25.33
C PHE A 338 28.53 -16.63 23.86
N ALA A 339 27.72 -17.55 23.31
CA ALA A 339 27.19 -17.41 21.94
C ALA A 339 26.35 -16.12 21.82
N TYR A 340 25.58 -15.75 22.84
CA TYR A 340 24.82 -14.49 22.85
C TYR A 340 25.75 -13.29 22.83
N ASP A 341 26.76 -13.24 23.69
CA ASP A 341 27.72 -12.13 23.77
C ASP A 341 28.49 -11.97 22.46
N VAL A 342 28.93 -13.07 21.83
CA VAL A 342 29.59 -13.05 20.50
C VAL A 342 28.65 -12.50 19.43
N THR A 343 27.42 -12.95 19.35
CA THR A 343 26.46 -12.50 18.31
C THR A 343 26.01 -11.05 18.50
N GLN A 344 26.03 -10.52 19.71
CA GLN A 344 25.73 -9.11 19.99
C GLN A 344 26.92 -8.18 19.81
N ASN A 345 28.15 -8.70 19.80
CA ASN A 345 29.35 -7.90 19.63
C ASN A 345 29.35 -7.15 18.29
N LEU A 346 29.71 -5.86 18.33
CA LEU A 346 29.76 -5.00 17.14
C LEU A 346 30.83 -5.49 16.15
N THR A 347 31.97 -6.00 16.65
CA THR A 347 33.07 -6.53 15.84
C THR A 347 32.59 -7.73 15.01
N PHE A 348 31.89 -8.69 15.64
CA PHE A 348 31.30 -9.83 14.94
C PHE A 348 30.36 -9.39 13.82
N LYS A 349 29.45 -8.43 14.10
CA LYS A 349 28.52 -7.89 13.11
C LYS A 349 29.24 -7.22 11.93
N ARG A 350 30.35 -6.50 12.19
CA ARG A 350 31.19 -5.89 11.14
C ARG A 350 31.90 -6.93 10.29
N VAL A 351 32.51 -7.95 10.93
CA VAL A 351 33.19 -9.05 10.21
C VAL A 351 32.23 -9.75 9.27
N ILE A 352 31.05 -10.14 9.75
CA ILE A 352 30.03 -10.77 8.88
C ILE A 352 29.61 -9.83 7.75
N ALA A 353 29.49 -8.52 7.97
CA ALA A 353 29.18 -7.57 6.90
C ALA A 353 30.29 -7.53 5.84
N ILE A 354 31.55 -7.56 6.22
CA ILE A 354 32.71 -7.61 5.32
C ILE A 354 32.68 -8.93 4.51
N VAL A 355 32.41 -10.06 5.16
CA VAL A 355 32.30 -11.36 4.50
C VAL A 355 31.18 -11.35 3.44
N VAL A 356 30.03 -10.74 3.74
CA VAL A 356 28.94 -10.57 2.75
C VAL A 356 29.39 -9.69 1.58
N LEU A 357 30.12 -8.59 1.83
CA LEU A 357 30.65 -7.71 0.77
C LEU A 357 31.65 -8.45 -0.12
N ILE A 358 32.54 -9.24 0.47
CA ILE A 358 33.51 -10.06 -0.30
C ILE A 358 32.76 -11.06 -1.18
N ASN A 359 31.78 -11.78 -0.61
CA ASN A 359 30.97 -12.74 -1.37
C ASN A 359 30.22 -12.05 -2.52
N SER A 360 29.69 -10.85 -2.29
CA SER A 360 29.01 -10.07 -3.34
C SER A 360 29.99 -9.54 -4.39
N GLY A 361 31.22 -9.22 -3.99
CA GLY A 361 32.29 -8.82 -4.90
C GLY A 361 32.69 -9.93 -5.89
N LEU A 362 32.46 -11.19 -5.54
CA LEU A 362 32.68 -12.31 -6.49
C LEU A 362 31.77 -12.25 -7.72
N LEU A 363 30.60 -11.55 -7.63
CA LEU A 363 29.73 -11.32 -8.79
C LEU A 363 30.35 -10.37 -9.83
N ALA A 364 31.31 -9.52 -9.42
CA ALA A 364 31.99 -8.62 -10.35
C ALA A 364 32.99 -9.36 -11.25
N VAL A 365 33.35 -10.57 -10.86
CA VAL A 365 34.24 -11.42 -11.66
C VAL A 365 33.41 -12.25 -12.64
N THR A 366 33.88 -12.37 -13.88
CA THR A 366 33.16 -13.12 -14.92
C THR A 366 33.18 -14.63 -14.64
N TRP A 367 31.98 -15.20 -14.55
CA TRP A 367 31.75 -16.62 -14.35
C TRP A 367 31.51 -17.29 -15.72
N SER A 368 32.58 -17.68 -16.38
CA SER A 368 32.49 -18.42 -17.64
C SER A 368 32.56 -19.92 -17.38
N ARG A 369 31.65 -20.71 -17.94
CA ARG A 369 31.53 -22.16 -17.73
C ARG A 369 32.82 -22.93 -18.07
N HIS A 370 33.64 -22.42 -18.97
CA HIS A 370 34.86 -23.09 -19.46
C HIS A 370 36.14 -22.55 -18.81
N SER A 371 36.06 -21.65 -17.84
CA SER A 371 37.21 -21.08 -17.15
C SER A 371 37.54 -21.87 -15.88
N SER A 372 38.79 -22.23 -15.69
CA SER A 372 39.29 -22.81 -14.42
C SER A 372 39.05 -21.88 -13.22
N ASN A 373 38.90 -20.59 -13.47
CA ASN A 373 38.58 -19.59 -12.43
C ASN A 373 37.18 -19.75 -11.88
N THR A 374 36.22 -20.25 -12.66
CA THR A 374 34.82 -20.41 -12.22
C THR A 374 34.70 -21.46 -11.11
N GLU A 375 35.43 -22.56 -11.18
CA GLU A 375 35.47 -23.56 -10.09
C GLU A 375 36.08 -22.98 -8.81
N ARG A 376 37.15 -22.18 -8.93
CA ARG A 376 37.78 -21.51 -7.79
C ARG A 376 36.83 -20.49 -7.16
N LEU A 377 36.09 -19.72 -7.99
CA LEU A 377 35.07 -18.76 -7.51
C LEU A 377 33.90 -19.46 -6.82
N ALA A 378 33.43 -20.58 -7.38
CA ALA A 378 32.39 -21.40 -6.78
C ALA A 378 32.85 -22.00 -5.43
N LEU A 379 34.06 -22.49 -5.35
CA LEU A 379 34.67 -23.00 -4.11
C LEU A 379 34.77 -21.87 -3.06
N THR A 380 35.24 -20.69 -3.47
CA THR A 380 35.35 -19.54 -2.56
C THR A 380 33.97 -19.13 -2.03
N SER A 381 32.97 -19.06 -2.89
CA SER A 381 31.58 -18.74 -2.49
C SER A 381 30.98 -19.82 -1.59
N ALA A 382 31.33 -21.11 -1.82
CA ALA A 382 30.92 -22.21 -0.95
C ALA A 382 31.55 -22.11 0.44
N LEU A 383 32.84 -21.79 0.54
CA LEU A 383 33.53 -21.59 1.81
C LEU A 383 32.91 -20.39 2.59
N LEU A 384 32.62 -19.28 1.90
CA LEU A 384 31.96 -18.15 2.51
C LEU A 384 30.53 -18.50 3.00
N THR A 385 29.83 -19.37 2.24
CA THR A 385 28.50 -19.86 2.65
C THR A 385 28.57 -20.69 3.93
N LEU A 386 29.62 -21.47 4.13
CA LEU A 386 29.84 -22.19 5.40
C LEU A 386 30.03 -21.24 6.57
N VAL A 387 30.68 -20.08 6.40
CA VAL A 387 30.77 -19.05 7.43
C VAL A 387 29.35 -18.53 7.82
N PHE A 388 28.47 -18.38 6.84
CA PHE A 388 27.09 -17.98 7.13
C PHE A 388 26.27 -19.08 7.83
N VAL A 389 26.55 -20.35 7.55
CA VAL A 389 25.98 -21.48 8.31
C VAL A 389 26.41 -21.39 9.78
N VAL A 390 27.67 -21.12 10.05
CA VAL A 390 28.17 -20.92 11.43
C VAL A 390 27.51 -19.71 12.09
N GLU A 391 27.32 -18.60 11.36
CA GLU A 391 26.57 -17.44 11.88
C GLU A 391 25.15 -17.81 12.31
N VAL A 392 24.42 -18.55 11.46
CA VAL A 392 23.04 -18.99 11.74
C VAL A 392 23.01 -19.95 12.92
N LEU A 393 23.94 -20.91 13.01
CA LEU A 393 24.03 -21.85 14.13
C LEU A 393 24.31 -21.11 15.46
N LEU A 394 25.27 -20.18 15.48
CA LEU A 394 25.56 -19.37 16.66
C LEU A 394 24.34 -18.56 17.11
N LYS A 395 23.64 -17.92 16.17
CA LYS A 395 22.41 -17.18 16.47
C LYS A 395 21.29 -18.10 16.98
N THR A 396 21.16 -19.30 16.43
CA THR A 396 20.14 -20.27 16.87
C THR A 396 20.41 -20.78 18.27
N ILE A 397 21.68 -21.03 18.62
CA ILE A 397 22.11 -21.39 19.99
C ILE A 397 21.84 -20.22 20.96
N ALA A 398 22.19 -18.98 20.56
CA ALA A 398 22.02 -17.79 21.38
C ALA A 398 20.56 -17.49 21.70
N PHE A 399 19.69 -17.47 20.68
CA PHE A 399 18.30 -17.02 20.79
C PHE A 399 17.27 -18.13 21.03
N THR A 400 17.64 -19.38 20.96
CA THR A 400 16.76 -20.55 20.83
C THR A 400 16.03 -20.61 19.49
N PRO A 401 15.60 -21.78 18.98
CA PRO A 401 14.91 -21.89 17.71
C PRO A 401 13.63 -21.05 17.65
N ARG A 402 12.87 -20.97 18.76
CA ARG A 402 11.66 -20.15 18.84
C ARG A 402 11.95 -18.64 18.77
N GLY A 403 12.93 -18.15 19.54
CA GLY A 403 13.32 -16.72 19.52
C GLY A 403 13.99 -16.32 18.20
N TYR A 404 14.74 -17.24 17.57
CA TYR A 404 15.32 -17.03 16.24
C TYR A 404 14.24 -16.85 15.17
N TRP A 405 13.22 -17.73 15.17
CA TRP A 405 12.11 -17.70 14.21
C TRP A 405 11.20 -16.48 14.36
N GLN A 406 11.13 -15.86 15.52
CA GLN A 406 10.29 -14.68 15.76
C GLN A 406 10.75 -13.45 14.98
N SER A 407 12.07 -13.30 14.72
CA SER A 407 12.64 -12.19 13.95
C SER A 407 12.54 -12.42 12.44
N ARG A 408 11.87 -11.52 11.71
CA ARG A 408 11.77 -11.57 10.23
C ARG A 408 13.13 -11.60 9.55
N ARG A 409 14.09 -10.85 10.09
CA ARG A 409 15.47 -10.80 9.58
C ARG A 409 16.17 -12.15 9.69
N ASN A 410 16.08 -12.79 10.85
CA ASN A 410 16.71 -14.09 11.07
C ASN A 410 16.10 -15.17 10.15
N ARG A 411 14.77 -15.10 9.90
CA ARG A 411 14.10 -15.99 8.93
C ARG A 411 14.65 -15.80 7.51
N TYR A 412 14.86 -14.55 7.09
CA TYR A 412 15.48 -14.25 5.80
C TYR A 412 16.92 -14.78 5.72
N ASP A 413 17.75 -14.51 6.75
CA ASP A 413 19.12 -15.03 6.83
C ASP A 413 19.15 -16.56 6.76
N LEU A 414 18.22 -17.26 7.43
CA LEU A 414 18.07 -18.71 7.38
C LEU A 414 17.71 -19.20 5.98
N LEU A 415 16.69 -18.59 5.36
CA LEU A 415 16.21 -18.97 4.03
C LEU A 415 17.32 -18.87 3.00
N VAL A 416 18.08 -17.75 2.99
CA VAL A 416 19.20 -17.55 2.07
C VAL A 416 20.34 -18.53 2.36
N THR A 417 20.57 -18.86 3.64
CA THR A 417 21.62 -19.84 4.01
C THR A 417 21.24 -21.25 3.59
N VAL A 418 19.98 -21.67 3.77
CA VAL A 418 19.48 -22.96 3.30
C VAL A 418 19.54 -23.04 1.78
N ALA A 419 19.13 -21.98 1.07
CA ALA A 419 19.27 -21.91 -0.39
C ALA A 419 20.76 -22.02 -0.82
N GLY A 420 21.69 -21.43 -0.06
CA GLY A 420 23.13 -21.58 -0.27
C GLY A 420 23.61 -22.99 -0.07
N CYS A 421 23.14 -23.71 0.95
CA CYS A 421 23.47 -25.12 1.15
C CYS A 421 22.91 -26.00 0.03
N ILE A 422 21.68 -25.75 -0.42
CA ILE A 422 21.09 -26.48 -1.58
C ILE A 422 21.90 -26.20 -2.82
N TRP A 423 22.32 -24.95 -3.06
CA TRP A 423 23.17 -24.60 -4.17
C TRP A 423 24.51 -25.32 -4.13
N ILE A 424 25.21 -25.39 -2.99
CA ILE A 424 26.45 -26.12 -2.83
C ILE A 424 26.24 -27.58 -3.21
N PHE A 425 25.21 -28.23 -2.69
CA PHE A 425 24.88 -29.61 -3.01
C PHE A 425 24.62 -29.80 -4.51
N MET A 426 23.80 -28.95 -5.13
CA MET A 426 23.53 -29.00 -6.58
C MET A 426 24.79 -28.79 -7.43
N HIS A 427 25.64 -27.86 -7.04
CA HIS A 427 26.82 -27.48 -7.80
C HIS A 427 27.83 -28.64 -7.84
N PHE A 428 28.06 -29.29 -6.71
CA PHE A 428 29.02 -30.41 -6.63
C PHE A 428 28.48 -31.75 -7.16
N THR A 429 27.14 -31.94 -7.14
CA THR A 429 26.51 -33.20 -7.62
C THR A 429 26.10 -33.15 -9.08
N LEU A 430 25.46 -32.10 -9.54
CA LEU A 430 24.79 -32.03 -10.84
C LEU A 430 25.57 -31.26 -11.91
N LYS A 431 26.44 -30.31 -11.56
CA LYS A 431 27.27 -29.46 -12.46
C LYS A 431 26.49 -28.86 -13.67
N ASN A 432 25.20 -28.56 -13.52
CA ASN A 432 24.34 -28.08 -14.60
C ASN A 432 24.31 -26.53 -14.64
N ASP A 433 23.90 -25.96 -15.78
CA ASP A 433 23.72 -24.51 -15.95
C ASP A 433 22.76 -23.91 -14.90
N LEU A 434 21.75 -24.68 -14.49
CA LEU A 434 20.84 -24.31 -13.43
C LEU A 434 21.56 -24.06 -12.09
N SER A 435 22.63 -24.83 -11.79
CA SER A 435 23.38 -24.64 -10.55
C SER A 435 24.12 -23.30 -10.51
N TYR A 436 24.65 -22.82 -11.63
CA TYR A 436 25.28 -21.50 -11.71
C TYR A 436 24.24 -20.39 -11.51
N PHE A 437 23.07 -20.50 -12.15
CA PHE A 437 22.00 -19.53 -11.99
C PHE A 437 21.52 -19.44 -10.53
N VAL A 438 21.31 -20.57 -9.87
CA VAL A 438 20.93 -20.63 -8.45
C VAL A 438 22.03 -20.02 -7.58
N GLY A 439 23.31 -20.27 -7.89
CA GLY A 439 24.45 -19.66 -7.20
C GLY A 439 24.44 -18.13 -7.27
N PHE A 440 24.24 -17.57 -8.45
CA PHE A 440 24.11 -16.12 -8.61
C PHE A 440 22.95 -15.55 -7.80
N MET A 441 21.79 -16.19 -7.87
CA MET A 441 20.61 -15.77 -7.10
C MET A 441 20.88 -15.78 -5.60
N VAL A 442 21.55 -16.81 -5.07
CA VAL A 442 21.89 -16.89 -3.65
C VAL A 442 22.85 -15.76 -3.24
N VAL A 443 23.87 -15.45 -4.06
CA VAL A 443 24.81 -14.36 -3.75
C VAL A 443 24.09 -12.99 -3.78
N ILE A 444 23.22 -12.74 -4.76
CA ILE A 444 22.42 -11.53 -4.85
C ILE A 444 21.47 -11.39 -3.63
N LEU A 445 20.77 -12.47 -3.28
CA LEU A 445 19.90 -12.46 -2.10
C LEU A 445 20.70 -12.23 -0.82
N ARG A 446 21.93 -12.77 -0.73
CA ARG A 446 22.81 -12.54 0.43
C ARG A 446 23.24 -11.08 0.55
N PHE A 447 23.44 -10.36 -0.55
CA PHE A 447 23.76 -8.94 -0.52
C PHE A 447 22.70 -8.12 0.24
N PHE A 448 21.42 -8.43 0.07
CA PHE A 448 20.34 -7.76 0.79
C PHE A 448 20.38 -7.96 2.31
N THR A 449 21.13 -8.94 2.83
CA THR A 449 21.31 -9.09 4.30
C THR A 449 22.09 -7.92 4.92
N ILE A 450 22.91 -7.19 4.14
CA ILE A 450 23.64 -6.00 4.59
C ILE A 450 22.68 -4.90 4.98
N THR A 451 21.59 -4.74 4.21
CA THR A 451 20.59 -3.68 4.47
C THR A 451 20.01 -3.77 5.87
N GLY A 452 19.86 -4.98 6.39
CA GLY A 452 19.40 -5.21 7.75
C GLY A 452 20.40 -4.82 8.85
N LYS A 453 21.68 -4.63 8.54
CA LYS A 453 22.74 -4.33 9.51
C LYS A 453 22.93 -2.84 9.71
N HIS A 454 22.62 -2.00 8.72
CA HIS A 454 22.71 -0.54 8.80
C HIS A 454 21.33 0.08 9.04
N THR A 455 21.20 0.90 10.06
CA THR A 455 19.88 1.45 10.49
C THR A 455 19.21 2.29 9.41
N THR A 456 19.94 3.22 8.80
CA THR A 456 19.43 4.10 7.72
C THR A 456 19.02 3.29 6.49
N LEU A 457 19.88 2.37 6.06
CA LEU A 457 19.61 1.53 4.89
C LEU A 457 18.42 0.59 5.12
N LYS A 458 18.27 0.05 6.34
CA LYS A 458 17.10 -0.72 6.74
C LYS A 458 15.81 0.09 6.63
N MET A 459 15.86 1.36 7.04
CA MET A 459 14.69 2.23 6.96
C MET A 459 14.34 2.58 5.52
N LEU A 460 15.34 2.89 4.70
CA LEU A 460 15.14 3.11 3.26
C LEU A 460 14.46 1.90 2.61
N MET A 461 15.00 0.70 2.80
CA MET A 461 14.43 -0.53 2.24
C MET A 461 13.01 -0.81 2.76
N LEU A 462 12.76 -0.56 4.04
CA LEU A 462 11.41 -0.69 4.60
C LEU A 462 10.45 0.31 3.95
N THR A 463 10.87 1.56 3.76
CA THR A 463 10.07 2.61 3.12
C THR A 463 9.79 2.25 1.66
N VAL A 464 10.78 1.78 0.90
CA VAL A 464 10.60 1.28 -0.47
C VAL A 464 9.58 0.14 -0.50
N GLY A 465 9.75 -0.87 0.37
CA GLY A 465 8.83 -2.01 0.44
C GLY A 465 7.39 -1.60 0.76
N VAL A 466 7.21 -0.71 1.73
CA VAL A 466 5.88 -0.17 2.09
C VAL A 466 5.29 0.67 0.94
N SER A 467 6.12 1.47 0.25
CA SER A 467 5.68 2.28 -0.90
C SER A 467 5.21 1.39 -2.04
N VAL A 468 5.96 0.36 -2.41
CA VAL A 468 5.57 -0.62 -3.44
C VAL A 468 4.27 -1.33 -3.06
N CYS A 469 4.14 -1.80 -1.80
CA CYS A 469 2.91 -2.44 -1.34
C CYS A 469 1.69 -1.51 -1.38
N LYS A 470 1.85 -0.24 -1.03
CA LYS A 470 0.77 0.76 -1.11
C LYS A 470 0.41 1.14 -2.55
N SER A 471 1.42 1.19 -3.43
CA SER A 471 1.24 1.49 -4.86
C SER A 471 0.82 0.25 -5.67
N PHE A 472 0.68 -0.92 -5.05
CA PHE A 472 0.43 -2.19 -5.74
C PHE A 472 -0.77 -2.12 -6.69
N PHE A 473 -1.90 -1.55 -6.26
CA PHE A 473 -3.09 -1.45 -7.09
C PHE A 473 -2.89 -0.55 -8.31
N ILE A 474 -2.06 0.49 -8.20
CA ILE A 474 -1.76 1.40 -9.32
C ILE A 474 -0.78 0.73 -10.28
N ILE A 475 0.25 0.06 -9.78
CA ILE A 475 1.19 -0.74 -10.58
C ILE A 475 0.41 -1.83 -11.33
N PHE A 476 -0.47 -2.55 -10.65
CA PHE A 476 -1.30 -3.58 -11.26
C PHE A 476 -2.26 -3.00 -12.30
N GLY A 477 -2.85 -1.82 -12.02
CA GLY A 477 -3.66 -1.08 -12.99
C GLY A 477 -2.89 -0.68 -14.24
N MET A 478 -1.65 -0.21 -14.08
CA MET A 478 -0.76 0.09 -15.20
C MET A 478 -0.51 -1.17 -16.06
N PHE A 479 -0.24 -2.31 -15.42
CA PHE A 479 -0.08 -3.58 -16.16
C PHE A 479 -1.34 -4.00 -16.91
N LEU A 480 -2.52 -3.82 -16.33
CA LEU A 480 -3.79 -4.10 -17.02
C LEU A 480 -4.00 -3.20 -18.24
N LEU A 481 -3.66 -1.92 -18.14
CA LEU A 481 -3.71 -0.99 -19.26
C LEU A 481 -2.72 -1.40 -20.37
N VAL A 482 -1.46 -1.68 -20.00
CA VAL A 482 -0.45 -2.17 -20.95
C VAL A 482 -0.92 -3.47 -21.60
N PHE A 483 -1.53 -4.36 -20.85
CA PHE A 483 -2.07 -5.62 -21.37
C PHE A 483 -3.24 -5.41 -22.34
N PHE A 484 -4.16 -4.49 -22.01
CA PHE A 484 -5.22 -4.09 -22.94
C PHE A 484 -4.63 -3.58 -24.27
N TYR A 485 -3.67 -2.66 -24.21
CA TYR A 485 -3.01 -2.16 -25.42
C TYR A 485 -2.24 -3.26 -26.15
N ALA A 486 -1.63 -4.22 -25.46
CA ALA A 486 -0.93 -5.34 -26.08
C ALA A 486 -1.87 -6.21 -26.90
N LEU A 487 -3.04 -6.54 -26.35
CA LEU A 487 -4.07 -7.31 -27.07
C LEU A 487 -4.58 -6.52 -28.30
N ALA A 488 -4.90 -5.24 -28.10
CA ALA A 488 -5.33 -4.38 -29.20
C ALA A 488 -4.23 -4.25 -30.29
N GLY A 489 -2.98 -4.07 -29.86
CA GLY A 489 -1.82 -4.01 -30.77
C GLY A 489 -1.60 -5.27 -31.59
N THR A 490 -1.79 -6.44 -30.97
CA THR A 490 -1.70 -7.74 -31.69
C THR A 490 -2.78 -7.85 -32.76
N ILE A 491 -4.01 -7.36 -32.50
CA ILE A 491 -5.07 -7.34 -33.49
C ILE A 491 -4.79 -6.33 -34.60
N VAL A 492 -4.29 -5.11 -34.24
CA VAL A 492 -4.13 -4.03 -35.23
C VAL A 492 -2.85 -4.14 -36.04
N PHE A 493 -1.74 -4.60 -35.44
CA PHE A 493 -0.41 -4.56 -36.04
C PHE A 493 0.28 -5.93 -36.12
N GLY A 494 -0.44 -7.02 -35.86
CA GLY A 494 0.15 -8.36 -35.75
C GLY A 494 0.90 -8.85 -36.99
N ASN A 495 0.49 -8.44 -38.19
CA ASN A 495 1.08 -8.86 -39.47
C ASN A 495 1.90 -7.76 -40.15
N VAL A 496 2.08 -6.59 -39.51
CA VAL A 496 2.80 -5.47 -40.15
C VAL A 496 4.23 -5.87 -40.49
N LYS A 497 4.67 -5.46 -41.70
CA LYS A 497 5.99 -5.72 -42.23
C LYS A 497 7.09 -5.18 -41.31
N TYR A 498 8.18 -5.91 -41.18
CA TYR A 498 9.33 -5.51 -40.39
C TYR A 498 9.99 -4.26 -40.95
N GLY A 499 10.33 -3.32 -40.06
CA GLY A 499 10.98 -2.06 -40.37
C GLY A 499 12.20 -1.83 -39.46
N GLU A 500 12.48 -0.56 -39.12
CA GLU A 500 13.60 -0.21 -38.25
C GLU A 500 13.31 -0.48 -36.78
N GLY A 501 12.09 -0.22 -36.32
CA GLY A 501 11.65 -0.42 -34.94
C GLY A 501 11.04 -1.79 -34.69
N ILE A 502 10.40 -2.36 -35.70
CA ILE A 502 9.75 -3.68 -35.65
C ILE A 502 10.62 -4.73 -36.31
N GLY A 503 10.94 -5.79 -35.59
CA GLY A 503 11.82 -6.86 -36.08
C GLY A 503 11.39 -8.24 -35.55
N ARG A 504 12.19 -9.28 -35.89
CA ARG A 504 11.89 -10.67 -35.52
C ARG A 504 11.69 -10.87 -34.01
N ARG A 505 12.39 -10.11 -33.16
CA ARG A 505 12.34 -10.26 -31.69
C ARG A 505 11.42 -9.27 -31.00
N ALA A 506 11.12 -8.17 -31.67
CA ALA A 506 10.28 -7.09 -31.16
C ALA A 506 9.19 -6.78 -32.21
N ASN A 507 8.00 -7.34 -32.01
CA ASN A 507 6.87 -7.27 -32.94
C ASN A 507 5.55 -7.40 -32.20
N PHE A 508 4.44 -7.29 -32.91
CA PHE A 508 3.08 -7.46 -32.40
C PHE A 508 2.45 -8.81 -32.78
N ASN A 509 3.22 -9.80 -33.26
CA ASN A 509 2.69 -11.08 -33.72
C ASN A 509 2.02 -11.93 -32.64
N SER A 510 2.33 -11.70 -31.39
CA SER A 510 1.65 -12.35 -30.27
C SER A 510 1.51 -11.40 -29.09
N PRO A 511 0.49 -11.59 -28.23
CA PRO A 511 0.29 -10.74 -27.07
C PRO A 511 1.52 -10.64 -26.14
N ILE A 512 2.29 -11.73 -25.99
CA ILE A 512 3.50 -11.75 -25.16
C ILE A 512 4.57 -10.83 -25.75
N HIS A 513 4.83 -10.93 -27.07
CA HIS A 513 5.76 -10.02 -27.76
C HIS A 513 5.27 -8.59 -27.74
N SER A 514 3.94 -8.37 -27.89
CA SER A 514 3.31 -7.05 -27.80
C SER A 514 3.50 -6.43 -26.42
N VAL A 515 3.36 -7.17 -25.32
CA VAL A 515 3.65 -6.69 -23.97
C VAL A 515 5.14 -6.28 -23.84
N ALA A 516 6.05 -7.10 -24.34
CA ALA A 516 7.49 -6.76 -24.31
C ALA A 516 7.80 -5.50 -25.13
N MET A 517 7.17 -5.36 -26.31
CA MET A 517 7.26 -4.16 -27.14
C MET A 517 6.72 -2.93 -26.45
N LEU A 518 5.54 -3.02 -25.85
CA LEU A 518 4.94 -1.91 -25.13
C LEU A 518 5.72 -1.55 -23.88
N PHE A 519 6.33 -2.51 -23.21
CA PHE A 519 7.21 -2.22 -22.07
C PHE A 519 8.42 -1.38 -22.48
N ARG A 520 8.99 -1.61 -23.68
CA ARG A 520 10.00 -0.73 -24.29
C ARG A 520 9.44 0.67 -24.52
N ILE A 521 8.22 0.79 -25.04
CA ILE A 521 7.57 2.08 -25.31
C ILE A 521 7.24 2.84 -24.00
N VAL A 522 6.85 2.16 -22.91
CA VAL A 522 6.64 2.79 -21.58
C VAL A 522 7.87 3.56 -21.12
N THR A 523 9.07 3.03 -21.38
CA THR A 523 10.33 3.72 -21.05
C THR A 523 10.65 4.88 -22.02
N GLY A 524 9.80 5.11 -23.01
CA GLY A 524 9.97 6.15 -24.04
C GLY A 524 10.94 5.76 -25.16
N GLU A 525 11.42 4.50 -25.23
CA GLU A 525 12.44 4.11 -26.20
C GLU A 525 11.82 3.75 -27.55
N ASP A 526 12.31 4.38 -28.63
CA ASP A 526 11.97 4.12 -30.04
C ASP A 526 10.47 4.08 -30.41
N TRP A 527 9.59 4.63 -29.56
CA TRP A 527 8.15 4.57 -29.80
C TRP A 527 7.74 5.21 -31.13
N ASN A 528 8.41 6.30 -31.52
CA ASN A 528 8.19 6.99 -32.78
C ASN A 528 8.59 6.13 -33.99
N LYS A 529 9.73 5.43 -33.94
CA LYS A 529 10.16 4.53 -35.02
C LYS A 529 9.17 3.38 -35.21
N ILE A 530 8.73 2.79 -34.08
CA ILE A 530 7.73 1.70 -34.09
C ILE A 530 6.40 2.20 -34.64
N MET A 531 5.97 3.42 -34.29
CA MET A 531 4.75 4.03 -34.82
C MET A 531 4.84 4.23 -36.33
N HIS A 532 5.97 4.76 -36.83
CA HIS A 532 6.16 4.95 -38.27
C HIS A 532 6.22 3.64 -39.05
N ASP A 533 6.82 2.59 -38.50
CA ASP A 533 6.80 1.26 -39.11
C ASP A 533 5.37 0.71 -39.20
N CYS A 534 4.50 1.00 -38.23
CA CYS A 534 3.08 0.63 -38.26
C CYS A 534 2.24 1.49 -39.25
N MET A 535 2.79 2.54 -39.87
CA MET A 535 2.16 3.40 -40.87
C MET A 535 2.47 2.99 -42.31
N VAL A 536 3.20 1.91 -42.54
CA VAL A 536 3.61 1.47 -43.88
C VAL A 536 2.41 1.32 -44.80
N ALA A 537 2.47 1.97 -45.98
CA ALA A 537 1.43 1.97 -47.01
C ALA A 537 1.96 1.45 -48.36
N PRO A 538 1.13 1.00 -49.27
CA PRO A 538 1.55 0.65 -50.62
C PRO A 538 2.31 1.78 -51.30
N PRO A 539 3.38 1.55 -52.10
CA PRO A 539 3.85 0.26 -52.64
C PRO A 539 4.81 -0.54 -51.72
N TYR A 540 5.12 -0.04 -50.50
CA TYR A 540 6.10 -0.69 -49.62
C TYR A 540 5.59 -1.93 -48.89
N CYS A 541 4.30 -2.24 -49.02
CA CYS A 541 3.61 -3.41 -48.47
C CYS A 541 2.64 -4.01 -49.47
N THR A 542 2.14 -5.24 -49.20
CA THR A 542 1.19 -5.97 -50.04
C THR A 542 -0.21 -5.83 -49.47
N PRO A 543 -1.13 -5.08 -50.16
CA PRO A 543 -2.50 -4.99 -49.72
C PRO A 543 -3.25 -6.32 -50.02
N ALA A 544 -4.08 -6.74 -49.07
CA ALA A 544 -4.99 -7.86 -49.24
C ALA A 544 -6.42 -7.47 -48.81
N ASP A 545 -7.44 -8.15 -49.37
CA ASP A 545 -8.85 -7.92 -49.00
C ASP A 545 -9.13 -8.30 -47.55
N ASN A 546 -8.44 -9.34 -47.07
CA ASN A 546 -8.56 -9.78 -45.68
C ASN A 546 -7.47 -9.15 -44.83
N TYR A 547 -7.90 -8.52 -43.76
CA TYR A 547 -7.00 -7.85 -42.82
C TYR A 547 -5.90 -8.77 -42.26
N TRP A 548 -6.18 -10.05 -42.10
CA TRP A 548 -5.23 -11.03 -41.56
C TRP A 548 -4.13 -11.45 -42.57
N GLU A 549 -4.27 -11.13 -43.83
CA GLU A 549 -3.36 -11.50 -44.92
C GLU A 549 -2.47 -10.33 -45.37
N THR A 550 -2.91 -9.09 -45.04
CA THR A 550 -2.14 -7.88 -45.39
C THR A 550 -0.98 -7.64 -44.42
N ASP A 551 0.16 -7.24 -44.97
CA ASP A 551 1.33 -6.77 -44.19
C ASP A 551 1.41 -5.23 -44.14
N CYS A 552 0.37 -4.53 -44.62
CA CYS A 552 0.26 -3.07 -44.55
C CYS A 552 -0.15 -2.57 -43.19
N GLY A 553 0.38 -1.41 -42.80
CA GLY A 553 -0.04 -0.65 -41.62
C GLY A 553 -1.25 0.23 -41.89
N ASN A 554 -1.69 0.95 -40.87
CA ASN A 554 -2.76 1.94 -40.97
C ASN A 554 -2.36 3.22 -40.25
N PHE A 555 -2.26 4.32 -41.01
CA PHE A 555 -1.83 5.61 -40.47
C PHE A 555 -2.70 6.09 -39.29
N THR A 556 -4.03 6.09 -39.46
CA THR A 556 -4.95 6.61 -38.45
C THR A 556 -4.97 5.75 -37.19
N ALA A 557 -4.97 4.42 -37.38
CA ALA A 557 -4.95 3.49 -36.25
C ALA A 557 -3.61 3.58 -35.48
N SER A 558 -2.49 3.69 -36.20
CA SER A 558 -1.17 3.83 -35.61
C SER A 558 -1.06 5.12 -34.79
N LEU A 559 -1.46 6.25 -35.39
CA LEU A 559 -1.46 7.54 -34.69
C LEU A 559 -2.31 7.49 -33.41
N ALA A 560 -3.55 7.04 -33.49
CA ALA A 560 -4.44 6.96 -32.35
C ALA A 560 -3.89 6.04 -31.27
N TYR A 561 -3.41 4.85 -31.65
CA TYR A 561 -2.91 3.84 -30.74
C TYR A 561 -1.66 4.32 -29.95
N PHE A 562 -0.61 4.76 -30.65
CA PHE A 562 0.64 5.14 -30.01
C PHE A 562 0.55 6.45 -29.25
N CYS A 563 -0.15 7.47 -29.79
CA CYS A 563 -0.34 8.73 -29.07
C CYS A 563 -1.16 8.56 -27.81
N THR A 564 -2.28 7.81 -27.85
CA THR A 564 -3.09 7.58 -26.64
C THR A 564 -2.34 6.73 -25.62
N PHE A 565 -1.63 5.70 -26.06
CA PHE A 565 -0.78 4.90 -25.19
C PHE A 565 0.26 5.76 -24.47
N TYR A 566 0.97 6.58 -25.20
CA TYR A 566 2.05 7.40 -24.67
C TYR A 566 1.54 8.44 -23.67
N VAL A 567 0.46 9.13 -23.99
CA VAL A 567 -0.17 10.12 -23.10
C VAL A 567 -0.71 9.45 -21.83
N ILE A 568 -1.48 8.38 -21.96
CA ILE A 568 -2.15 7.75 -20.81
C ILE A 568 -1.13 7.04 -19.93
N ILE A 569 -0.29 6.18 -20.50
CA ILE A 569 0.60 5.33 -19.70
C ILE A 569 1.84 6.10 -19.26
N THR A 570 2.55 6.74 -20.21
CA THR A 570 3.85 7.35 -19.90
C THR A 570 3.70 8.70 -19.19
N TYR A 571 2.80 9.58 -19.67
CA TYR A 571 2.67 10.90 -19.07
C TYR A 571 1.75 10.93 -17.86
N ILE A 572 0.65 10.18 -17.83
CA ILE A 572 -0.28 10.23 -16.70
C ILE A 572 0.07 9.16 -15.67
N VAL A 573 -0.06 7.88 -16.02
CA VAL A 573 0.01 6.78 -15.04
C VAL A 573 1.41 6.62 -14.43
N LEU A 574 2.47 6.70 -15.23
CA LEU A 574 3.84 6.59 -14.73
C LEU A 574 4.21 7.75 -13.80
N ASN A 575 3.84 8.99 -14.14
CA ASN A 575 4.09 10.15 -13.29
C ASN A 575 3.25 10.12 -12.01
N LEU A 576 2.02 9.60 -12.07
CA LEU A 576 1.20 9.33 -10.89
C LEU A 576 1.89 8.31 -9.96
N LEU A 577 2.46 7.25 -10.51
CA LEU A 577 3.21 6.26 -9.75
C LEU A 577 4.43 6.91 -9.06
N VAL A 578 5.19 7.75 -9.78
CA VAL A 578 6.32 8.50 -9.23
C VAL A 578 5.85 9.40 -8.08
N ALA A 579 4.74 10.13 -8.26
CA ALA A 579 4.18 11.00 -7.23
C ALA A 579 3.86 10.24 -5.92
N ILE A 580 3.23 9.07 -6.02
CA ILE A 580 2.87 8.25 -4.86
C ILE A 580 4.11 7.68 -4.16
N ILE A 581 5.11 7.28 -4.94
CA ILE A 581 6.38 6.84 -4.39
C ILE A 581 7.05 8.01 -3.64
N MET A 582 7.12 9.19 -4.24
CA MET A 582 7.70 10.39 -3.61
C MET A 582 6.95 10.81 -2.35
N GLU A 583 5.62 10.78 -2.34
CA GLU A 583 4.81 11.04 -1.13
C GLU A 583 5.17 10.09 0.02
N ASN A 584 5.39 8.81 -0.27
CA ASN A 584 5.81 7.86 0.74
C ASN A 584 7.27 8.07 1.18
N PHE A 585 8.15 8.53 0.28
CA PHE A 585 9.53 8.89 0.61
C PHE A 585 9.65 10.16 1.45
N SER A 586 8.73 11.11 1.30
CA SER A 586 8.72 12.34 2.09
C SER A 586 8.67 12.05 3.60
N LEU A 587 8.05 10.92 3.99
CA LEU A 587 8.03 10.43 5.37
C LEU A 587 9.42 10.13 5.94
N PHE A 588 10.36 9.75 5.07
CA PHE A 588 11.73 9.45 5.47
C PHE A 588 12.60 10.71 5.55
N TYR A 589 12.38 11.66 4.62
CA TYR A 589 13.17 12.88 4.50
C TYR A 589 12.70 14.05 5.37
N SER A 590 11.54 13.93 6.06
CA SER A 590 11.16 14.97 7.01
C SER A 590 12.24 15.08 8.08
N ASN A 591 12.87 16.27 8.18
CA ASN A 591 13.96 16.54 9.09
C ASN A 591 13.61 16.07 10.50
N GLU A 592 14.57 15.42 11.20
CA GLU A 592 14.36 14.96 12.58
C GLU A 592 14.06 16.13 13.53
N GLU A 593 14.56 17.32 13.20
CA GLU A 593 14.33 18.55 13.97
C GLU A 593 12.89 19.04 13.92
N ASP A 594 12.23 18.89 12.76
CA ASP A 594 10.84 19.30 12.54
C ASP A 594 9.82 18.20 12.89
N ALA A 595 10.27 16.99 13.18
CA ALA A 595 9.38 15.89 13.51
C ALA A 595 8.82 16.05 14.93
N LEU A 596 7.50 15.83 15.08
CA LEU A 596 6.82 15.82 16.39
C LEU A 596 7.48 14.81 17.36
N LEU A 597 7.87 13.64 16.84
CA LEU A 597 8.68 12.65 17.54
C LEU A 597 9.84 12.19 16.67
N SER A 598 11.05 12.20 17.21
CA SER A 598 12.26 11.75 16.53
C SER A 598 12.30 10.22 16.45
N TYR A 599 13.10 9.71 15.56
CA TYR A 599 13.33 8.26 15.45
C TYR A 599 14.02 7.70 16.72
N ALA A 600 14.85 8.53 17.37
CA ALA A 600 15.50 8.20 18.62
C ALA A 600 14.49 8.01 19.77
N ASP A 601 13.44 8.85 19.83
CA ASP A 601 12.39 8.74 20.85
C ASP A 601 11.60 7.44 20.70
N ILE A 602 11.22 7.08 19.46
CA ILE A 602 10.54 5.80 19.16
C ILE A 602 11.43 4.63 19.55
N ARG A 603 12.74 4.71 19.29
CA ARG A 603 13.70 3.65 19.65
C ARG A 603 13.90 3.53 21.16
N ASN A 604 13.93 4.63 21.88
CA ASN A 604 13.96 4.64 23.35
C ASN A 604 12.71 3.98 23.91
N PHE A 605 11.55 4.27 23.36
CA PHE A 605 10.31 3.57 23.72
C PHE A 605 10.38 2.06 23.42
N GLN A 606 10.87 1.66 22.26
CA GLN A 606 11.06 0.25 21.89
C GLN A 606 11.98 -0.48 22.88
N ASN A 607 13.10 0.16 23.30
CA ASN A 607 14.03 -0.41 24.26
C ASN A 607 13.35 -0.57 25.62
N THR A 608 12.64 0.45 26.08
CA THR A 608 11.92 0.43 27.37
C THR A 608 10.80 -0.63 27.36
N TRP A 609 10.06 -0.74 26.25
CA TRP A 609 9.06 -1.79 26.08
C TRP A 609 9.67 -3.20 26.19
N ASN A 610 10.81 -3.42 25.56
CA ASN A 610 11.49 -4.72 25.57
C ASN A 610 11.95 -5.14 26.98
N ILE A 611 12.26 -4.20 27.86
CA ILE A 611 12.59 -4.46 29.27
C ILE A 611 11.35 -4.98 30.02
N VAL A 612 10.17 -4.45 29.74
CA VAL A 612 8.93 -4.78 30.46
C VAL A 612 8.23 -6.02 29.89
N ASP A 613 8.25 -6.19 28.54
CA ASP A 613 7.71 -7.37 27.86
C ASP A 613 8.76 -8.50 27.77
N VAL A 614 9.12 -9.06 28.92
CA VAL A 614 10.14 -10.13 29.03
C VAL A 614 9.79 -11.35 28.16
N HIS A 615 8.51 -11.66 28.01
CA HIS A 615 8.02 -12.82 27.24
C HIS A 615 7.84 -12.53 25.74
N GLN A 616 8.06 -11.30 25.30
CA GLN A 616 7.94 -10.86 23.89
C GLN A 616 6.59 -11.19 23.25
N LYS A 617 5.53 -11.09 24.06
CA LYS A 617 4.15 -11.34 23.60
C LYS A 617 3.57 -10.17 22.77
N GLY A 618 4.20 -9.00 22.83
CA GLY A 618 3.71 -7.76 22.21
C GLY A 618 2.51 -7.15 22.95
N VAL A 619 2.12 -7.74 24.08
CA VAL A 619 1.06 -7.26 24.97
C VAL A 619 1.53 -7.33 26.42
N ILE A 620 1.19 -6.34 27.21
CA ILE A 620 1.50 -6.27 28.63
C ILE A 620 0.26 -5.94 29.45
N PRO A 621 0.14 -6.41 30.68
CA PRO A 621 -0.96 -5.99 31.55
C PRO A 621 -0.87 -4.49 31.86
N VAL A 622 -2.01 -3.80 31.93
CA VAL A 622 -2.11 -2.35 32.18
C VAL A 622 -1.29 -1.92 33.40
N ARG A 623 -1.23 -2.75 34.44
CA ARG A 623 -0.44 -2.46 35.66
C ARG A 623 1.04 -2.25 35.37
N LYS A 624 1.61 -2.94 34.37
CA LYS A 624 3.02 -2.82 33.98
C LYS A 624 3.32 -1.55 33.15
N VAL A 625 2.32 -0.91 32.58
CA VAL A 625 2.52 0.36 31.85
C VAL A 625 3.08 1.46 32.76
N LYS A 626 2.70 1.46 34.04
CA LYS A 626 3.24 2.42 35.03
C LYS A 626 4.77 2.36 35.15
N PHE A 627 5.38 1.18 34.94
CA PHE A 627 6.84 1.03 34.89
C PHE A 627 7.43 1.61 33.60
N ILE A 628 6.76 1.41 32.44
CA ILE A 628 7.21 2.00 31.17
C ILE A 628 7.24 3.53 31.31
N LEU A 629 6.16 4.14 31.80
CA LEU A 629 6.05 5.60 31.96
C LEU A 629 7.14 6.20 32.86
N ARG A 630 7.63 5.42 33.85
CA ARG A 630 8.72 5.85 34.75
C ARG A 630 10.13 5.65 34.16
N LEU A 631 10.28 4.71 33.23
CA LEU A 631 11.56 4.36 32.60
C LEU A 631 11.86 5.16 31.34
N LEU A 632 10.84 5.79 30.75
CA LEU A 632 10.99 6.59 29.54
C LEU A 632 11.82 7.85 29.82
N LYS A 633 12.69 8.18 28.85
CA LYS A 633 13.52 9.38 28.85
C LYS A 633 13.36 10.12 27.51
N GLY A 634 13.57 11.44 27.50
CA GLY A 634 13.50 12.28 26.33
C GLY A 634 12.13 12.91 26.15
N ARG A 635 11.69 13.17 24.92
CA ARG A 635 10.42 13.85 24.62
C ARG A 635 9.15 13.09 25.09
N LEU A 636 9.27 11.78 25.31
CA LEU A 636 8.19 10.92 25.82
C LEU A 636 8.28 10.75 27.35
N GLU A 637 9.19 11.47 28.02
CA GLU A 637 9.37 11.44 29.47
C GLU A 637 8.18 12.13 30.16
N CYS A 638 7.66 11.50 31.19
CA CYS A 638 6.69 12.09 32.10
C CYS A 638 7.29 12.14 33.49
N ASP A 639 7.65 13.34 33.97
CA ASP A 639 8.17 13.51 35.31
C ASP A 639 7.07 13.25 36.34
N THR A 640 7.13 12.08 36.98
CA THR A 640 6.13 11.64 37.97
C THR A 640 6.07 12.56 39.21
N HIS A 641 7.09 13.40 39.46
CA HIS A 641 7.09 14.32 40.56
C HIS A 641 6.52 15.69 40.20
N LYS A 642 6.85 16.22 39.01
CA LYS A 642 6.36 17.52 38.54
C LYS A 642 5.01 17.41 37.88
N GLU A 643 4.76 16.34 37.10
CA GLU A 643 3.57 16.14 36.26
C GLU A 643 2.70 15.01 36.78
N ARG A 644 2.47 14.97 38.09
CA ARG A 644 1.68 13.91 38.75
C ARG A 644 0.26 13.75 38.17
N LEU A 645 -0.33 14.84 37.72
CA LEU A 645 -1.66 14.86 37.14
C LEU A 645 -1.64 14.19 35.75
N LEU A 646 -0.71 14.59 34.88
CA LEU A 646 -0.51 14.00 33.57
C LEU A 646 -0.29 12.49 33.64
N PHE A 647 0.52 12.03 34.59
CA PHE A 647 0.74 10.61 34.83
C PHE A 647 -0.54 9.87 35.20
N LYS A 648 -1.43 10.48 36.02
CA LYS A 648 -2.74 9.91 36.34
C LYS A 648 -3.64 9.83 35.09
N TYR A 649 -3.67 10.88 34.28
CA TYR A 649 -4.45 10.89 33.03
C TYR A 649 -3.99 9.76 32.11
N MET A 650 -2.70 9.58 31.90
CA MET A 650 -2.16 8.51 31.07
C MET A 650 -2.52 7.12 31.57
N CYS A 651 -2.40 6.87 32.87
CA CYS A 651 -2.74 5.59 33.48
C CYS A 651 -4.22 5.27 33.31
N TYR A 652 -5.07 6.28 33.54
CA TYR A 652 -6.51 6.11 33.50
C TYR A 652 -7.03 5.93 32.07
N GLU A 653 -6.48 6.67 31.09
CA GLU A 653 -6.81 6.53 29.69
C GLU A 653 -6.60 5.09 29.21
N LEU A 654 -5.51 4.47 29.59
CA LEU A 654 -5.21 3.08 29.22
C LEU A 654 -6.13 2.08 29.93
N GLU A 655 -6.45 2.32 31.21
CA GLU A 655 -7.40 1.48 31.96
C GLU A 655 -8.80 1.54 31.32
N ARG A 656 -9.23 2.71 30.84
CA ARG A 656 -10.54 2.91 30.21
C ARG A 656 -10.61 2.29 28.82
N LEU A 657 -9.58 2.50 27.98
CA LEU A 657 -9.54 1.95 26.61
C LEU A 657 -9.59 0.43 26.57
N HIS A 658 -9.07 -0.25 27.59
CA HIS A 658 -8.90 -1.71 27.59
C HIS A 658 -9.66 -2.42 28.72
N ASN A 659 -10.55 -1.73 29.45
CA ASN A 659 -11.31 -2.30 30.57
C ASN A 659 -10.47 -3.14 31.56
N GLY A 660 -9.20 -2.75 31.75
CA GLY A 660 -8.26 -3.47 32.62
C GLY A 660 -7.58 -4.70 31.99
N GLU A 661 -7.79 -4.97 30.70
CA GLU A 661 -7.14 -6.04 29.94
C GLU A 661 -5.71 -5.70 29.50
N ASP A 662 -5.08 -6.64 28.79
CA ASP A 662 -3.73 -6.48 28.24
C ASP A 662 -3.68 -5.38 27.17
N VAL A 663 -2.66 -4.54 27.22
CA VAL A 663 -2.43 -3.38 26.34
C VAL A 663 -1.36 -3.70 25.31
N THR A 664 -1.57 -3.29 24.05
CA THR A 664 -0.61 -3.51 22.98
C THR A 664 0.48 -2.39 22.94
N PHE A 665 1.60 -2.70 22.28
CA PHE A 665 2.67 -1.72 22.03
C PHE A 665 2.15 -0.43 21.37
N HIS A 666 1.25 -0.57 20.37
CA HIS A 666 0.73 0.56 19.62
C HIS A 666 -0.21 1.43 20.46
N ASP A 667 -0.98 0.84 21.37
CA ASP A 667 -1.90 1.61 22.22
C ASP A 667 -1.14 2.55 23.16
N VAL A 668 -0.05 2.03 23.76
CA VAL A 668 0.76 2.83 24.67
C VAL A 668 1.52 3.96 23.93
N ILE A 669 2.13 3.67 22.77
CA ILE A 669 2.86 4.69 22.02
C ILE A 669 1.91 5.73 21.41
N ASN A 670 0.72 5.34 20.99
CA ASN A 670 -0.31 6.27 20.52
C ASN A 670 -0.77 7.18 21.65
N MET A 671 -1.11 6.64 22.82
CA MET A 671 -1.50 7.44 23.99
C MET A 671 -0.40 8.44 24.37
N LEU A 672 0.87 7.97 24.44
CA LEU A 672 2.00 8.83 24.71
C LEU A 672 2.11 9.97 23.70
N SER A 673 2.00 9.67 22.40
CA SER A 673 2.07 10.68 21.35
C SER A 673 0.94 11.73 21.46
N TYR A 674 -0.25 11.33 21.91
CA TYR A 674 -1.36 12.26 22.16
C TYR A 674 -1.14 13.15 23.39
N ARG A 675 -0.43 12.66 24.41
CA ARG A 675 -0.28 13.35 25.70
C ARG A 675 0.97 14.21 25.80
N THR A 676 2.07 13.78 25.16
CA THR A 676 3.38 14.46 25.29
C THR A 676 3.64 15.49 24.19
N VAL A 677 2.88 15.44 23.09
CA VAL A 677 3.01 16.36 21.96
C VAL A 677 1.77 17.26 21.91
N ASP A 678 1.95 18.56 21.77
CA ASP A 678 0.82 19.49 21.54
C ASP A 678 0.27 19.30 20.13
N ILE A 679 -0.79 18.48 20.03
CA ILE A 679 -1.42 18.09 18.75
C ILE A 679 -2.73 18.80 18.50
N ARG A 680 -3.22 19.67 19.38
CA ARG A 680 -4.53 20.34 19.22
C ARG A 680 -4.67 21.05 17.88
N LYS A 681 -3.59 21.72 17.42
CA LYS A 681 -3.53 22.38 16.12
C LYS A 681 -3.42 21.40 14.94
N SER A 682 -3.00 20.17 15.20
CA SER A 682 -2.70 19.16 14.18
C SER A 682 -3.88 18.21 13.94
N LEU A 683 -4.91 18.21 14.78
CA LEU A 683 -6.06 17.32 14.65
C LEU A 683 -7.05 17.84 13.61
N GLN A 684 -7.65 16.94 12.86
CA GLN A 684 -8.81 17.24 12.04
C GLN A 684 -10.04 17.42 12.94
N MET A 685 -11.06 18.18 12.47
CA MET A 685 -12.22 18.53 13.28
C MET A 685 -12.92 17.32 13.89
N GLU A 686 -13.11 16.26 13.15
CA GLU A 686 -13.73 15.01 13.64
C GLU A 686 -12.88 14.32 14.73
N GLU A 687 -11.56 14.27 14.53
CA GLU A 687 -10.64 13.71 15.51
C GLU A 687 -10.55 14.59 16.77
N LEU A 688 -10.63 15.91 16.60
CA LEU A 688 -10.63 16.87 17.70
C LEU A 688 -11.86 16.69 18.58
N LEU A 689 -13.06 16.65 17.97
CA LEU A 689 -14.32 16.46 18.70
C LEU A 689 -14.36 15.11 19.45
N ALA A 690 -13.98 14.02 18.77
CA ALA A 690 -13.92 12.71 19.41
C ALA A 690 -12.89 12.66 20.55
N ARG A 691 -11.79 13.41 20.43
CA ARG A 691 -10.77 13.48 21.48
C ARG A 691 -11.23 14.35 22.66
N GLU A 692 -11.89 15.47 22.42
CA GLU A 692 -12.44 16.33 23.46
C GLU A 692 -13.52 15.61 24.28
N GLU A 693 -14.43 14.90 23.62
CA GLU A 693 -15.45 14.08 24.30
C GLU A 693 -14.78 13.01 25.20
N PHE A 694 -13.77 12.34 24.67
CA PHE A 694 -13.02 11.33 25.42
C PHE A 694 -12.22 11.94 26.58
N GLU A 695 -11.63 13.12 26.40
CA GLU A 695 -10.90 13.84 27.46
C GLU A 695 -11.82 14.28 28.58
N PHE A 696 -13.00 14.78 28.28
CA PHE A 696 -14.00 15.13 29.29
C PHE A 696 -14.34 13.94 30.20
N LEU A 697 -14.54 12.75 29.63
CA LEU A 697 -14.78 11.53 30.41
C LEU A 697 -13.59 11.15 31.31
N ILE A 698 -12.36 11.33 30.81
CA ILE A 698 -11.16 11.05 31.59
C ILE A 698 -10.99 12.08 32.72
N GLU A 699 -11.21 13.35 32.45
CA GLU A 699 -11.12 14.44 33.45
C GLU A 699 -12.09 14.22 34.59
N GLU A 700 -13.36 13.90 34.28
CA GLU A 700 -14.39 13.60 35.30
C GLU A 700 -13.93 12.47 36.22
N GLU A 701 -13.41 11.40 35.67
CA GLU A 701 -13.03 10.22 36.46
C GLU A 701 -11.73 10.45 37.26
N VAL A 702 -10.75 11.17 36.69
CA VAL A 702 -9.53 11.56 37.42
C VAL A 702 -9.88 12.51 38.58
N ALA A 703 -10.85 13.40 38.40
CA ALA A 703 -11.36 14.27 39.45
C ALA A 703 -11.99 13.43 40.56
N LYS A 704 -12.90 12.48 40.24
CA LYS A 704 -13.49 11.55 41.20
C LYS A 704 -12.43 10.77 41.99
N GLN A 705 -11.45 10.18 41.33
CA GLN A 705 -10.35 9.45 41.99
C GLN A 705 -9.48 10.36 42.86
N THR A 706 -9.25 11.57 42.43
CA THR A 706 -8.44 12.52 43.21
C THR A 706 -9.15 12.92 44.48
N ILE A 707 -10.47 13.23 44.40
CA ILE A 707 -11.32 13.54 45.56
C ILE A 707 -11.38 12.33 46.50
N ARG A 708 -11.59 11.14 45.97
CA ARG A 708 -11.61 9.90 46.76
C ARG A 708 -10.31 9.67 47.51
N THR A 709 -9.18 9.80 46.85
CA THR A 709 -7.83 9.65 47.45
C THR A 709 -7.56 10.71 48.54
N TRP A 710 -8.03 11.95 48.32
CA TRP A 710 -7.95 13.01 49.31
C TRP A 710 -8.83 12.71 50.52
N LEU A 711 -10.09 12.29 50.34
CA LEU A 711 -11.01 11.90 51.40
C LEU A 711 -10.45 10.71 52.21
N GLU A 712 -9.91 9.69 51.55
CA GLU A 712 -9.23 8.57 52.24
C GLU A 712 -8.02 9.04 53.05
N GLY A 713 -7.26 10.00 52.54
CA GLY A 713 -6.16 10.64 53.24
C GLY A 713 -6.63 11.42 54.49
N CYS A 714 -7.72 12.17 54.36
CA CYS A 714 -8.37 12.87 55.48
C CYS A 714 -8.87 11.90 56.55
N LEU A 715 -9.56 10.84 56.15
CA LEU A 715 -10.07 9.78 57.05
C LEU A 715 -8.93 9.09 57.78
N LYS A 716 -7.80 8.79 57.12
CA LYS A 716 -6.60 8.25 57.79
C LYS A 716 -6.01 9.20 58.82
N LYS A 717 -5.95 10.52 58.52
CA LYS A 717 -5.49 11.52 59.46
C LYS A 717 -6.42 11.61 60.67
N ILE A 718 -7.74 11.66 60.46
CA ILE A 718 -8.74 11.69 61.54
C ILE A 718 -8.60 10.43 62.40
N ARG A 719 -8.56 9.23 61.83
CA ARG A 719 -8.35 7.99 62.55
C ARG A 719 -7.03 7.98 63.37
N ALA A 720 -5.92 8.47 62.76
CA ALA A 720 -4.64 8.56 63.44
C ALA A 720 -4.66 9.57 64.62
N ASN A 721 -5.38 10.66 64.48
CA ASN A 721 -5.54 11.65 65.56
C ASN A 721 -6.45 11.10 66.65
N THR A 722 -7.55 10.43 66.31
CA THR A 722 -8.42 9.80 67.29
C THR A 722 -7.70 8.68 68.06
N SER A 723 -6.88 7.87 67.39
CA SER A 723 -6.07 6.83 68.07
C SER A 723 -4.99 7.46 68.97
N LYS A 724 -4.37 8.57 68.57
CA LYS A 724 -3.42 9.31 69.45
C LYS A 724 -4.10 9.91 70.64
N GLN A 725 -5.31 10.47 70.50
CA GLN A 725 -6.08 10.97 71.64
C GLN A 725 -6.50 9.84 72.58
N GLN A 726 -6.98 8.68 72.06
CA GLN A 726 -7.27 7.52 72.87
C GLN A 726 -6.03 7.00 73.59
N THR A 727 -4.87 6.95 72.92
CA THR A 727 -3.61 6.51 73.59
C THR A 727 -3.15 7.49 74.66
N SER A 728 -3.31 8.80 74.45
CA SER A 728 -2.99 9.82 75.45
C SER A 728 -3.99 9.80 76.64
N LEU A 729 -5.27 9.51 76.37
CA LEU A 729 -6.29 9.39 77.41
C LEU A 729 -6.05 8.14 78.27
N ILE A 730 -5.70 7.01 77.64
CA ILE A 730 -5.33 5.76 78.31
C ILE A 730 -4.03 5.95 79.11
N ALA A 731 -3.03 6.68 78.58
CA ALA A 731 -1.82 7.00 79.31
C ALA A 731 -2.08 7.95 80.49
N GLY A 732 -3.06 8.89 80.30
CA GLY A 732 -3.51 9.77 81.41
C GLY A 732 -4.23 8.97 82.49
N LEU A 733 -5.14 8.08 82.15
CA LEU A 733 -5.87 7.20 83.07
C LEU A 733 -4.91 6.25 83.80
N ARG A 734 -3.85 5.77 83.10
CA ARG A 734 -2.83 4.91 83.70
C ARG A 734 -2.01 5.67 84.71
N LYS A 735 -1.59 6.92 84.46
CA LYS A 735 -0.92 7.82 85.39
C LYS A 735 -1.81 8.13 86.61
N THR A 736 -3.08 8.40 86.40
CA THR A 736 -4.04 8.67 87.52
C THR A 736 -4.25 7.40 88.36
N ASN A 737 -4.28 6.23 87.71
CA ASN A 737 -4.36 4.93 88.47
C ASN A 737 -3.06 4.62 89.26
N GLU A 738 -1.86 4.94 88.69
CA GLU A 738 -0.60 4.82 89.45
C GLU A 738 -0.52 5.83 90.62
N GLN A 739 -1.09 7.00 90.49
CA GLN A 739 -1.21 7.99 91.59
C GLN A 739 -2.27 7.63 92.63
N LEU A 740 -3.29 6.82 92.25
CA LEU A 740 -4.31 6.29 93.17
C LEU A 740 -3.88 5.02 93.94
N LEU A 741 -2.88 4.30 93.39
CA LEU A 741 -2.25 3.14 94.12
C LEU A 741 -1.26 3.52 95.20
N ASP A 742 -0.79 4.76 95.23
CA ASP A 742 0.06 5.28 96.27
C ASP A 742 -0.67 5.90 97.49
N LEU A 743 -2.03 5.78 97.59
CA LEU A 743 -2.83 6.19 98.70
C LEU A 743 -3.27 4.96 99.53
N PRO A 744 -3.21 4.98 100.89
CA PRO A 744 -3.43 3.80 101.71
C PRO A 744 -4.90 3.36 101.69
N ASN A 745 -5.10 2.03 101.55
CA ASN A 745 -6.38 1.32 101.49
C ASN A 745 -7.40 1.74 102.53
N GLU A 746 -8.51 2.29 102.07
CA GLU A 746 -9.85 2.07 102.70
C GLU A 746 -10.94 2.37 101.68
N LYS A 747 -11.85 1.35 101.47
CA LYS A 747 -13.03 1.37 100.61
C LYS A 747 -12.85 1.21 99.14
N THR A 748 -13.08 -0.05 98.66
CA THR A 748 -13.86 -0.14 97.48
C THR A 748 -13.99 -1.55 96.91
N GLU A 749 -15.06 -2.23 97.23
CA GLU A 749 -15.64 -3.33 96.46
C GLU A 749 -16.71 -2.86 95.44
N LYS A 750 -17.14 -1.58 95.46
CA LYS A 750 -18.22 -1.10 94.56
C LYS A 750 -17.73 -0.45 93.25
N GLU A 751 -16.50 -0.04 93.18
CA GLU A 751 -15.97 0.62 91.92
C GLU A 751 -15.39 -0.38 90.88
N LYS A 752 -15.08 -1.63 91.20
CA LYS A 752 -14.63 -2.64 90.27
C LYS A 752 -15.72 -3.14 89.33
N SER A 753 -17.00 -3.10 89.76
CA SER A 753 -18.13 -3.60 88.92
C SER A 753 -18.48 -2.59 87.78
N ASP A 754 -18.31 -1.27 87.99
CA ASP A 754 -18.64 -0.24 86.99
C ASP A 754 -17.55 -0.04 85.91
N THR A 755 -16.30 -0.36 86.24
CA THR A 755 -15.17 -0.26 85.29
C THR A 755 -15.13 -1.46 84.30
N GLU A 756 -15.53 -2.66 84.77
CA GLU A 756 -15.64 -3.85 83.89
C GLU A 756 -16.86 -3.74 82.96
N ALA A 757 -17.96 -3.10 83.37
CA ALA A 757 -19.13 -2.84 82.54
C ALA A 757 -18.85 -1.82 81.42
N GLN A 758 -18.00 -0.80 81.65
CA GLN A 758 -17.63 0.17 80.59
C GLN A 758 -16.62 -0.40 79.63
N VAL A 759 -15.72 -1.29 80.00
CA VAL A 759 -14.77 -1.98 79.11
C VAL A 759 -15.46 -3.00 78.24
N SER A 760 -16.53 -3.68 78.71
CA SER A 760 -17.32 -4.61 77.91
C SER A 760 -18.18 -3.92 76.88
N LEU A 761 -18.68 -2.69 77.14
CA LEU A 761 -19.44 -1.89 76.16
C LEU A 761 -18.56 -1.32 75.00
N LEU A 762 -17.30 -1.09 75.27
CA LEU A 762 -16.34 -0.62 74.24
C LEU A 762 -15.88 -1.74 73.32
N ASN A 763 -15.94 -3.01 73.72
CA ASN A 763 -15.58 -4.15 72.88
C ASN A 763 -16.73 -4.63 71.97
N ILE A 764 -17.98 -4.32 72.30
CA ILE A 764 -19.16 -4.69 71.50
C ILE A 764 -19.27 -3.79 70.23
N ASN A 765 -18.67 -2.58 70.27
CA ASN A 765 -18.72 -1.67 69.10
C ASN A 765 -17.55 -1.83 68.11
N ARG A 766 -16.66 -2.83 68.32
CA ARG A 766 -15.57 -3.15 67.36
C ARG A 766 -15.91 -4.33 66.41
N GLY A 767 -17.12 -4.86 66.49
CA GLY A 767 -17.58 -6.05 65.71
C GLY A 767 -18.70 -5.77 64.76
N LYS A 768 -18.84 -4.53 64.20
CA LYS A 768 -19.72 -4.27 63.05
C LYS A 768 -19.04 -3.35 62.04
#